data_52f6a9e8f3d01c5914a8e18a7a5f82df
#
_entry.id   52f6a9e8f3d01c5914a8e18a7a5f82df
#
_cell.length_a   1.000
_cell.length_b   1.000
_cell.length_c   1.000
_cell.angle_alpha   90.00
_cell.angle_beta   90.00
_cell.angle_gamma   90.00
#
_symmetry.space_group_name_H-M   'P 1'
#
loop_
_entity.id
_entity.type
_entity.pdbx_description
1 polymer ?
#
loop_
_entity_poly.entity_id
_entity_poly.type
_entity_poly.pdbx_seq_one_letter_code
_entity_poly.pdbx_strand_id
1 'polypeptide(L)'
;MIDVRRTVDAVWKLESAAIIGGLTRMVHDVGLAEELAQDALVAALEQWPESGVPDNPGAWLMTTAKRRAIDRLRRSERLERRHEELARELDQPRDVEHDDVLRLMFLSCHPVLPTEQRVALTLRVVGGLTAAEIGRAFLTTEHRIAQRVAAAKETLARERVPFELPDGASLAGRLSSVLEVVYLIFNEGYSATAGDDLMRPGLCHEALRLGRLLAELAPAEAEVHGLIALMEIQESRSAARIGPSGKPVPLHEQNRGRWDQLLIRRGFTAMLRARDIGGPPGPYVLQAAIAVCHAQARTAEDTDWGQIATLYDALVRLRPTPIVRLNRAVAVGMARGPEAGLALVDELTTDRTLRDYHLLPSVRGDLLVRLERYAEARIEFERAAALTKNAAERDFLLHRASEVEQTAPVVTLGQAADDFLAREDLDTATLRSYGQTLRRLCLTLGAQRPLDSLTAEDVTNVFEVCWGDAAAKTWNRHRSAIRSFTTWGSLADLTAGLPRRTETRRRIPAIGAGQLDRLWELEVPLRERTVWRLLHESAAPVRVVLSLNVEDLDLDDRRARAGRSWVNWRSGTARLLPDLLAGRTRGPLFLAGRRPGPARMPAPADLCPDTGRGRHSYERAEYLFKQATRTLDPTGHGYTLRQLRP
;
A
#
# COMPACT_ATOMS: atom_id res chain seq x y z
N MET A 1 23.59 -40.28 -36.28
CA MET A 1 24.37 -39.07 -36.61
C MET A 1 24.18 -38.12 -35.43
N ILE A 2 25.26 -37.82 -34.72
CA ILE A 2 25.25 -36.74 -33.71
C ILE A 2 24.94 -35.46 -34.48
N ASP A 3 23.97 -34.70 -34.02
CA ASP A 3 23.61 -33.43 -34.61
C ASP A 3 24.78 -32.44 -34.40
N VAL A 4 25.64 -32.33 -35.43
CA VAL A 4 26.86 -31.50 -35.38
C VAL A 4 26.52 -30.05 -34.98
N ARG A 5 25.38 -29.52 -35.39
CA ARG A 5 24.93 -28.17 -34.97
C ARG A 5 24.77 -28.06 -33.46
N ARG A 6 24.13 -29.03 -32.81
CA ARG A 6 24.01 -29.05 -31.35
C ARG A 6 25.35 -29.13 -30.64
N THR A 7 26.29 -29.90 -31.23
CA THR A 7 27.66 -29.98 -30.69
C THR A 7 28.37 -28.64 -30.84
N VAL A 8 28.27 -27.99 -32.00
CA VAL A 8 28.86 -26.65 -32.23
C VAL A 8 28.27 -25.62 -31.25
N ASP A 9 26.96 -25.62 -31.05
CA ASP A 9 26.29 -24.71 -30.08
C ASP A 9 26.76 -24.95 -28.64
N ALA A 10 26.91 -26.24 -28.25
CA ALA A 10 27.39 -26.59 -26.91
C ALA A 10 28.85 -26.15 -26.69
N VAL A 11 29.73 -26.44 -27.68
CA VAL A 11 31.14 -26.00 -27.65
C VAL A 11 31.24 -24.48 -27.61
N TRP A 12 30.44 -23.77 -28.42
CA TRP A 12 30.42 -22.30 -28.40
C TRP A 12 30.07 -21.73 -27.06
N LYS A 13 29.03 -22.24 -26.40
CA LYS A 13 28.63 -21.77 -25.06
C LYS A 13 29.71 -22.01 -23.99
N LEU A 14 30.54 -23.01 -24.17
CA LEU A 14 31.63 -23.29 -23.22
C LEU A 14 32.87 -22.47 -23.49
N GLU A 15 33.25 -22.29 -24.79
CA GLU A 15 34.55 -21.78 -25.21
C GLU A 15 34.53 -20.31 -25.64
N SER A 16 33.36 -19.76 -26.01
CA SER A 16 33.26 -18.42 -26.60
C SER A 16 33.93 -17.32 -25.78
N ALA A 17 33.76 -17.35 -24.45
CA ALA A 17 34.36 -16.35 -23.56
C ALA A 17 35.89 -16.38 -23.56
N ALA A 18 36.49 -17.58 -23.57
CA ALA A 18 37.95 -17.77 -23.64
C ALA A 18 38.49 -17.32 -25.00
N ILE A 19 37.78 -17.67 -26.10
CA ILE A 19 38.14 -17.29 -27.46
C ILE A 19 38.06 -15.75 -27.61
N ILE A 20 36.95 -15.13 -27.26
CA ILE A 20 36.76 -13.68 -27.37
C ILE A 20 37.75 -12.94 -26.48
N GLY A 21 37.95 -13.39 -25.23
CA GLY A 21 38.91 -12.81 -24.30
C GLY A 21 40.33 -12.83 -24.83
N GLY A 22 40.80 -14.01 -25.30
CA GLY A 22 42.13 -14.16 -25.91
C GLY A 22 42.33 -13.31 -27.18
N LEU A 23 41.29 -13.21 -28.03
CA LEU A 23 41.31 -12.32 -29.19
C LEU A 23 41.29 -10.84 -28.77
N THR A 24 40.50 -10.45 -27.80
CA THR A 24 40.44 -9.05 -27.32
C THR A 24 41.79 -8.58 -26.79
N ARG A 25 42.54 -9.43 -26.11
CA ARG A 25 43.92 -9.15 -25.70
C ARG A 25 44.83 -8.90 -26.91
N MET A 26 44.63 -9.64 -27.98
CA MET A 26 45.46 -9.56 -29.18
C MET A 26 45.14 -8.34 -30.05
N VAL A 27 43.83 -8.07 -30.27
CA VAL A 27 43.41 -7.00 -31.19
C VAL A 27 43.05 -5.69 -30.47
N HIS A 28 42.98 -5.69 -29.13
CA HIS A 28 42.59 -4.54 -28.26
C HIS A 28 41.22 -3.93 -28.61
N ASP A 29 40.35 -4.72 -29.23
CA ASP A 29 38.98 -4.33 -29.58
C ASP A 29 38.04 -5.53 -29.43
N VAL A 30 37.09 -5.42 -28.48
CA VAL A 30 36.11 -6.49 -28.19
C VAL A 30 35.14 -6.71 -29.36
N GLY A 31 34.86 -5.68 -30.13
CA GLY A 31 34.01 -5.77 -31.32
C GLY A 31 34.65 -6.61 -32.41
N LEU A 32 35.90 -6.29 -32.75
CA LEU A 32 36.68 -7.06 -33.72
C LEU A 32 36.96 -8.49 -33.22
N ALA A 33 37.24 -8.67 -31.92
CA ALA A 33 37.46 -9.98 -31.33
C ALA A 33 36.21 -10.88 -31.47
N GLU A 34 35.02 -10.35 -31.19
CA GLU A 34 33.77 -11.09 -31.34
C GLU A 34 33.51 -11.44 -32.83
N GLU A 35 33.73 -10.51 -33.79
CA GLU A 35 33.60 -10.78 -35.23
C GLU A 35 34.49 -11.96 -35.65
N LEU A 36 35.75 -11.93 -35.27
CA LEU A 36 36.71 -12.99 -35.59
C LEU A 36 36.35 -14.33 -34.95
N ALA A 37 35.84 -14.31 -33.75
CA ALA A 37 35.35 -15.50 -33.04
C ALA A 37 34.11 -16.09 -33.73
N GLN A 38 33.18 -15.24 -34.16
CA GLN A 38 32.01 -15.67 -34.96
C GLN A 38 32.39 -16.21 -36.32
N ASP A 39 33.35 -15.62 -36.97
CA ASP A 39 33.90 -16.14 -38.24
C ASP A 39 34.48 -17.55 -38.07
N ALA A 40 35.16 -17.83 -36.94
CA ALA A 40 35.64 -19.17 -36.64
C ALA A 40 34.50 -20.16 -36.38
N LEU A 41 33.43 -19.70 -35.72
CA LEU A 41 32.21 -20.50 -35.50
C LEU A 41 31.53 -20.86 -36.84
N VAL A 42 31.41 -19.90 -37.77
CA VAL A 42 30.90 -20.16 -39.12
C VAL A 42 31.74 -21.19 -39.82
N ALA A 43 33.07 -21.09 -39.75
CA ALA A 43 33.98 -22.10 -40.34
C ALA A 43 33.77 -23.48 -39.71
N ALA A 44 33.50 -23.59 -38.41
CA ALA A 44 33.19 -24.85 -37.76
C ALA A 44 31.87 -25.45 -38.28
N LEU A 45 30.83 -24.62 -38.44
CA LEU A 45 29.54 -25.04 -39.00
C LEU A 45 29.64 -25.53 -40.45
N GLU A 46 30.61 -25.01 -41.24
CA GLU A 46 30.86 -25.41 -42.60
C GLU A 46 31.73 -26.68 -42.68
N GLN A 47 32.78 -26.78 -41.86
CA GLN A 47 33.80 -27.82 -41.98
C GLN A 47 33.51 -29.10 -41.17
N TRP A 48 33.00 -28.98 -39.94
CA TRP A 48 32.79 -30.14 -39.06
C TRP A 48 31.73 -31.14 -39.53
N PRO A 49 30.69 -30.75 -40.31
CA PRO A 49 29.79 -31.71 -40.92
C PRO A 49 30.50 -32.72 -41.86
N GLU A 50 31.59 -32.29 -42.51
CA GLU A 50 32.34 -33.11 -43.45
C GLU A 50 33.57 -33.76 -42.81
N SER A 51 34.33 -33.02 -42.01
CA SER A 51 35.60 -33.49 -41.41
C SER A 51 35.44 -34.21 -40.05
N GLY A 52 34.27 -34.14 -39.45
CA GLY A 52 34.05 -34.53 -38.07
C GLY A 52 34.42 -33.43 -37.07
N VAL A 53 33.92 -33.53 -35.85
CA VAL A 53 34.26 -32.63 -34.73
C VAL A 53 35.69 -32.96 -34.27
N PRO A 54 36.58 -31.97 -34.16
CA PRO A 54 37.94 -32.22 -33.65
C PRO A 54 37.96 -32.74 -32.20
N ASP A 55 39.04 -33.45 -31.82
CA ASP A 55 39.23 -33.93 -30.45
C ASP A 55 39.26 -32.79 -29.42
N ASN A 56 39.80 -31.61 -29.80
CA ASN A 56 39.76 -30.39 -29.02
C ASN A 56 39.11 -29.26 -29.82
N PRO A 57 37.78 -29.14 -29.74
CA PRO A 57 37.02 -28.17 -30.53
C PRO A 57 37.35 -26.71 -30.16
N GLY A 58 37.59 -26.39 -28.85
CA GLY A 58 37.96 -25.06 -28.38
C GLY A 58 39.31 -24.59 -28.95
N ALA A 59 40.32 -25.45 -28.92
CA ALA A 59 41.63 -25.14 -29.50
C ALA A 59 41.56 -24.93 -31.01
N TRP A 60 40.70 -25.69 -31.72
CA TRP A 60 40.50 -25.51 -33.16
C TRP A 60 39.88 -24.16 -33.50
N LEU A 61 38.80 -23.78 -32.75
CA LEU A 61 38.13 -22.46 -32.88
C LEU A 61 39.12 -21.32 -32.58
N MET A 62 39.86 -21.41 -31.48
CA MET A 62 40.87 -20.40 -31.10
C MET A 62 41.93 -20.26 -32.19
N THR A 63 42.48 -21.36 -32.74
CA THR A 63 43.49 -21.34 -33.77
C THR A 63 42.96 -20.73 -35.07
N THR A 64 41.74 -21.08 -35.45
CA THR A 64 41.07 -20.53 -36.64
C THR A 64 40.85 -19.04 -36.51
N ALA A 65 40.34 -18.60 -35.35
CA ALA A 65 40.13 -17.19 -35.05
C ALA A 65 41.44 -16.38 -35.02
N LYS A 66 42.48 -16.90 -34.38
CA LYS A 66 43.83 -16.27 -34.37
C LYS A 66 44.41 -16.11 -35.78
N ARG A 67 44.32 -17.12 -36.64
CA ARG A 67 44.78 -17.00 -38.04
C ARG A 67 44.04 -15.87 -38.75
N ARG A 68 42.73 -15.78 -38.62
CA ARG A 68 41.93 -14.70 -39.22
C ARG A 68 42.30 -13.33 -38.64
N ALA A 69 42.58 -13.25 -37.34
CA ALA A 69 43.06 -12.01 -36.71
C ALA A 69 44.38 -11.54 -37.32
N ILE A 70 45.38 -12.45 -37.46
CA ILE A 70 46.67 -12.14 -38.04
C ILE A 70 46.50 -11.68 -39.49
N ASP A 71 45.70 -12.37 -40.31
CA ASP A 71 45.43 -12.00 -41.70
C ASP A 71 44.77 -10.63 -41.84
N ARG A 72 43.88 -10.29 -40.93
CA ARG A 72 43.22 -8.96 -40.91
C ARG A 72 44.18 -7.85 -40.46
N LEU A 73 45.02 -8.11 -39.45
CA LEU A 73 46.07 -7.19 -39.01
C LEU A 73 47.14 -6.94 -40.08
N ARG A 74 47.51 -7.97 -40.85
CA ARG A 74 48.45 -7.85 -41.98
C ARG A 74 47.94 -6.97 -43.12
N ARG A 75 46.65 -6.92 -43.37
CA ARG A 75 46.02 -6.08 -44.39
C ARG A 75 45.93 -4.60 -43.98
N SER A 76 46.09 -4.30 -42.72
CA SER A 76 46.03 -2.94 -42.15
C SER A 76 47.46 -2.40 -42.04
N GLU A 77 47.95 -1.66 -43.07
CA GLU A 77 49.32 -1.17 -43.28
C GLU A 77 50.03 -0.39 -42.17
N ARG A 78 49.51 -0.36 -40.98
CA ARG A 78 50.06 0.40 -39.82
C ARG A 78 50.84 -0.43 -38.81
N LEU A 79 51.13 -1.73 -39.04
CA LEU A 79 51.53 -2.64 -37.93
C LEU A 79 52.78 -3.49 -38.13
N GLU A 80 53.70 -3.17 -39.04
CA GLU A 80 54.90 -3.97 -39.26
C GLU A 80 55.81 -4.17 -38.03
N ARG A 81 55.82 -3.25 -37.07
CA ARG A 81 56.63 -3.38 -35.83
C ARG A 81 55.98 -4.21 -34.72
N ARG A 82 54.66 -4.35 -34.70
CA ARG A 82 53.94 -5.16 -33.70
C ARG A 82 53.83 -6.65 -34.06
N HIS A 83 54.12 -7.01 -35.29
CA HIS A 83 54.05 -8.41 -35.74
C HIS A 83 55.05 -9.35 -35.10
N GLU A 84 56.26 -8.88 -34.82
CA GLU A 84 57.29 -9.71 -34.18
C GLU A 84 57.04 -9.94 -32.70
N GLU A 85 56.43 -9.00 -31.99
CA GLU A 85 56.02 -9.14 -30.61
C GLU A 85 54.83 -10.09 -30.48
N LEU A 86 53.81 -9.96 -31.31
CA LEU A 86 52.60 -10.82 -31.35
C LEU A 86 52.94 -12.27 -31.75
N ALA A 87 53.89 -12.49 -32.68
CA ALA A 87 54.32 -13.84 -33.04
C ALA A 87 55.05 -14.56 -31.89
N ARG A 88 55.80 -13.83 -31.06
CA ARG A 88 56.46 -14.38 -29.86
C ARG A 88 55.53 -14.68 -28.70
N GLU A 89 54.42 -13.91 -28.52
CA GLU A 89 53.40 -14.18 -27.54
C GLU A 89 52.54 -15.41 -27.86
N LEU A 90 52.45 -15.78 -29.15
CA LEU A 90 51.67 -16.92 -29.64
C LEU A 90 52.29 -18.29 -29.31
N ASP A 91 53.60 -18.36 -29.04
CA ASP A 91 54.35 -19.61 -28.83
C ASP A 91 54.47 -20.01 -27.33
N GLN A 92 53.95 -19.23 -26.40
CA GLN A 92 54.00 -19.57 -24.99
C GLN A 92 52.69 -20.21 -24.49
N PRO A 93 52.68 -21.48 -24.09
CA PRO A 93 51.57 -22.07 -23.36
C PRO A 93 51.62 -21.52 -21.93
N ARG A 94 50.72 -20.60 -21.59
CA ARG A 94 50.48 -20.15 -20.23
C ARG A 94 49.04 -20.46 -19.86
N ASP A 95 48.76 -20.58 -18.55
CA ASP A 95 47.41 -20.64 -17.93
C ASP A 95 46.59 -19.35 -18.19
N VAL A 96 46.57 -18.90 -19.43
CA VAL A 96 46.15 -17.56 -19.86
C VAL A 96 44.63 -17.45 -20.04
N GLU A 97 43.94 -18.60 -20.15
CA GLU A 97 42.52 -18.61 -20.52
C GLU A 97 41.62 -18.06 -19.42
N HIS A 98 41.92 -18.35 -18.16
CA HIS A 98 41.11 -17.89 -17.03
C HIS A 98 41.20 -16.38 -16.80
N ASP A 99 42.38 -15.79 -16.89
CA ASP A 99 42.61 -14.36 -16.73
C ASP A 99 41.93 -13.53 -17.84
N ASP A 100 41.91 -14.02 -19.08
CA ASP A 100 41.30 -13.31 -20.21
C ASP A 100 39.77 -13.30 -20.09
N VAL A 101 39.15 -14.37 -19.60
CA VAL A 101 37.72 -14.41 -19.33
C VAL A 101 37.34 -13.43 -18.20
N LEU A 102 38.14 -13.36 -17.13
CA LEU A 102 37.91 -12.40 -16.06
C LEU A 102 38.02 -10.95 -16.55
N ARG A 103 39.06 -10.63 -17.35
CA ARG A 103 39.19 -9.33 -18.01
C ARG A 103 38.00 -9.00 -18.91
N LEU A 104 37.49 -9.98 -19.64
CA LEU A 104 36.30 -9.82 -20.48
C LEU A 104 35.03 -9.54 -19.66
N MET A 105 34.89 -10.20 -18.50
CA MET A 105 33.80 -9.89 -17.56
C MET A 105 33.90 -8.46 -17.02
N PHE A 106 35.09 -8.02 -16.60
CA PHE A 106 35.30 -6.65 -16.12
C PHE A 106 35.09 -5.61 -17.23
N LEU A 107 35.46 -5.93 -18.49
CA LEU A 107 35.23 -5.05 -19.63
C LEU A 107 33.74 -4.92 -19.94
N SER A 108 33.04 -6.06 -20.06
CA SER A 108 31.61 -6.08 -20.43
C SER A 108 30.71 -5.48 -19.34
N CYS A 109 31.13 -5.54 -18.07
CA CYS A 109 30.45 -4.96 -16.93
C CYS A 109 30.98 -3.57 -16.52
N HIS A 110 31.75 -2.90 -17.40
CA HIS A 110 32.37 -1.63 -17.05
C HIS A 110 31.33 -0.55 -16.67
N PRO A 111 31.52 0.22 -15.58
CA PRO A 111 30.56 1.23 -15.12
C PRO A 111 30.29 2.37 -16.11
N VAL A 112 31.16 2.59 -17.09
CA VAL A 112 30.94 3.55 -18.19
C VAL A 112 29.73 3.19 -19.04
N LEU A 113 29.34 1.91 -19.06
CA LEU A 113 28.20 1.42 -19.80
C LEU A 113 26.91 1.53 -18.96
N PRO A 114 25.79 1.96 -19.54
CA PRO A 114 24.47 1.82 -18.94
C PRO A 114 24.17 0.35 -18.59
N THR A 115 23.39 0.12 -17.53
CA THR A 115 23.08 -1.23 -17.02
C THR A 115 22.54 -2.17 -18.11
N GLU A 116 21.62 -1.69 -18.97
CA GLU A 116 21.06 -2.51 -20.06
C GLU A 116 22.11 -2.93 -21.09
N GLN A 117 23.10 -2.09 -21.36
CA GLN A 117 24.20 -2.40 -22.24
C GLN A 117 25.17 -3.39 -21.60
N ARG A 118 25.47 -3.24 -20.29
CA ARG A 118 26.29 -4.19 -19.51
C ARG A 118 25.68 -5.60 -19.56
N VAL A 119 24.39 -5.72 -19.24
CA VAL A 119 23.67 -7.00 -19.27
C VAL A 119 23.71 -7.62 -20.69
N ALA A 120 23.36 -6.86 -21.73
CA ALA A 120 23.31 -7.36 -23.11
C ALA A 120 24.70 -7.80 -23.60
N LEU A 121 25.73 -7.00 -23.34
CA LEU A 121 27.11 -7.31 -23.75
C LEU A 121 27.66 -8.53 -22.99
N THR A 122 27.44 -8.60 -21.66
CA THR A 122 27.90 -9.74 -20.86
C THR A 122 27.28 -11.06 -21.31
N LEU A 123 25.97 -11.09 -21.53
CA LEU A 123 25.27 -12.28 -22.04
C LEU A 123 25.76 -12.66 -23.44
N ARG A 124 26.11 -11.68 -24.25
CA ARG A 124 26.63 -11.90 -25.61
C ARG A 124 28.04 -12.47 -25.62
N VAL A 125 29.00 -11.81 -24.93
CA VAL A 125 30.44 -12.12 -25.07
C VAL A 125 30.95 -13.11 -24.03
N VAL A 126 30.34 -13.16 -22.84
CA VAL A 126 30.69 -14.10 -21.77
C VAL A 126 29.69 -15.26 -21.70
N GLY A 127 28.41 -14.98 -21.90
CA GLY A 127 27.34 -15.98 -21.93
C GLY A 127 27.26 -16.77 -23.24
N GLY A 128 27.83 -16.26 -24.32
CA GLY A 128 27.76 -16.90 -25.64
C GLY A 128 26.38 -16.93 -26.28
N LEU A 129 25.39 -16.14 -25.72
CA LEU A 129 24.03 -16.09 -26.24
C LEU A 129 23.94 -15.24 -27.52
N THR A 130 23.03 -15.63 -28.40
CA THR A 130 22.68 -14.84 -29.57
C THR A 130 21.81 -13.66 -29.21
N ALA A 131 21.76 -12.61 -30.02
CA ALA A 131 20.86 -11.47 -29.83
C ALA A 131 19.38 -11.90 -29.81
N ALA A 132 19.02 -12.93 -30.57
CA ALA A 132 17.69 -13.51 -30.59
C ALA A 132 17.34 -14.21 -29.25
N GLU A 133 18.28 -14.98 -28.67
CA GLU A 133 18.11 -15.64 -27.38
C GLU A 133 17.94 -14.60 -26.23
N ILE A 134 18.82 -13.59 -26.22
CA ILE A 134 18.74 -12.49 -25.26
C ILE A 134 17.41 -11.72 -25.44
N GLY A 135 17.03 -11.45 -26.71
CA GLY A 135 15.78 -10.76 -27.01
C GLY A 135 14.54 -11.50 -26.49
N ARG A 136 14.49 -12.82 -26.70
CA ARG A 136 13.42 -13.67 -26.12
C ARG A 136 13.45 -13.65 -24.60
N ALA A 137 14.63 -13.73 -24.00
CA ALA A 137 14.77 -13.76 -22.54
C ALA A 137 14.33 -12.45 -21.87
N PHE A 138 14.46 -11.30 -22.51
CA PHE A 138 14.08 -9.99 -21.98
C PHE A 138 12.82 -9.40 -22.63
N LEU A 139 12.04 -10.19 -23.37
CA LEU A 139 10.82 -9.76 -24.09
C LEU A 139 11.06 -8.49 -24.93
N THR A 140 12.17 -8.47 -25.62
CA THR A 140 12.54 -7.38 -26.54
C THR A 140 12.92 -7.93 -27.91
N THR A 141 13.06 -7.06 -28.90
CA THR A 141 13.42 -7.49 -30.24
C THR A 141 14.91 -7.79 -30.35
N GLU A 142 15.27 -8.76 -31.21
CA GLU A 142 16.67 -9.04 -31.58
C GLU A 142 17.42 -7.77 -32.01
N HIS A 143 16.76 -6.94 -32.82
CA HIS A 143 17.30 -5.67 -33.28
C HIS A 143 17.69 -4.73 -32.14
N ARG A 144 16.86 -4.59 -31.13
CA ARG A 144 17.18 -3.78 -29.94
C ARG A 144 18.37 -4.30 -29.16
N ILE A 145 18.48 -5.63 -29.02
CA ILE A 145 19.64 -6.23 -28.36
C ILE A 145 20.90 -5.99 -29.18
N ALA A 146 20.84 -6.19 -30.51
CA ALA A 146 21.96 -5.91 -31.39
C ALA A 146 22.41 -4.44 -31.30
N GLN A 147 21.48 -3.49 -31.26
CA GLN A 147 21.79 -2.08 -31.06
C GLN A 147 22.45 -1.81 -29.69
N ARG A 148 21.96 -2.43 -28.60
CA ARG A 148 22.56 -2.27 -27.25
C ARG A 148 23.99 -2.80 -27.21
N VAL A 149 24.24 -3.96 -27.84
CA VAL A 149 25.58 -4.57 -27.92
C VAL A 149 26.49 -3.70 -28.76
N ALA A 150 26.03 -3.22 -29.92
CA ALA A 150 26.82 -2.34 -30.80
C ALA A 150 27.18 -1.02 -30.08
N ALA A 151 26.21 -0.37 -29.45
CA ALA A 151 26.43 0.86 -28.68
C ALA A 151 27.39 0.65 -27.49
N ALA A 152 27.31 -0.50 -26.82
CA ALA A 152 28.25 -0.84 -25.74
C ALA A 152 29.70 -0.95 -26.28
N LYS A 153 29.90 -1.66 -27.37
CA LYS A 153 31.21 -1.82 -28.02
C LYS A 153 31.79 -0.47 -28.47
N GLU A 154 30.95 0.35 -29.13
CA GLU A 154 31.34 1.70 -29.56
C GLU A 154 31.72 2.58 -28.33
N THR A 155 30.98 2.52 -27.24
CA THR A 155 31.31 3.26 -26.04
C THR A 155 32.63 2.81 -25.44
N LEU A 156 32.88 1.49 -25.33
CA LEU A 156 34.15 0.96 -24.83
C LEU A 156 35.33 1.40 -25.69
N ALA A 157 35.18 1.36 -27.02
CA ALA A 157 36.21 1.81 -27.95
C ALA A 157 36.45 3.33 -27.86
N ARG A 158 35.41 4.14 -27.83
CA ARG A 158 35.50 5.60 -27.71
C ARG A 158 36.18 6.04 -26.41
N GLU A 159 35.80 5.42 -25.31
CA GLU A 159 36.36 5.71 -23.96
C GLU A 159 37.72 5.02 -23.76
N ARG A 160 38.20 4.24 -24.73
CA ARG A 160 39.48 3.50 -24.69
C ARG A 160 39.63 2.68 -23.41
N VAL A 161 38.58 1.98 -23.03
CA VAL A 161 38.58 1.16 -21.79
C VAL A 161 39.64 0.05 -21.96
N PRO A 162 40.65 -0.04 -21.06
CA PRO A 162 41.72 -1.03 -21.19
C PRO A 162 41.19 -2.44 -20.90
N PHE A 163 41.75 -3.43 -21.63
CA PHE A 163 41.49 -4.86 -21.41
C PHE A 163 42.45 -5.40 -20.33
N GLU A 164 42.24 -4.98 -19.09
CA GLU A 164 43.11 -5.26 -17.95
C GLU A 164 42.29 -5.68 -16.74
N LEU A 165 42.93 -6.40 -15.82
CA LEU A 165 42.36 -6.62 -14.50
C LEU A 165 42.46 -5.33 -13.67
N PRO A 166 41.39 -4.91 -13.00
CA PRO A 166 41.47 -3.74 -12.13
C PRO A 166 42.42 -4.02 -10.94
N ASP A 167 43.22 -3.04 -10.59
CA ASP A 167 44.13 -3.11 -9.44
C ASP A 167 43.44 -2.79 -8.10
N GLY A 168 44.12 -3.08 -6.98
CA GLY A 168 43.63 -3.05 -5.61
C GLY A 168 42.53 -2.04 -5.28
N ALA A 169 42.71 -0.76 -5.54
CA ALA A 169 41.75 0.28 -5.16
C ALA A 169 40.50 0.29 -6.05
N SER A 170 40.61 -0.09 -7.32
CA SER A 170 39.51 -0.11 -8.28
C SER A 170 38.77 -1.45 -8.34
N LEU A 171 39.38 -2.53 -7.84
CA LEU A 171 38.86 -3.88 -7.92
C LEU A 171 37.49 -4.02 -7.24
N ALA A 172 37.32 -3.52 -6.02
CA ALA A 172 36.07 -3.64 -5.29
C ALA A 172 34.88 -3.00 -6.01
N GLY A 173 35.05 -1.80 -6.58
CA GLY A 173 34.02 -1.11 -7.35
C GLY A 173 33.70 -1.80 -8.68
N ARG A 174 34.71 -2.30 -9.36
CA ARG A 174 34.58 -3.02 -10.62
C ARG A 174 33.95 -4.40 -10.42
N LEU A 175 34.33 -5.12 -9.37
CA LEU A 175 33.72 -6.39 -8.99
C LEU A 175 32.25 -6.21 -8.61
N SER A 176 31.91 -5.16 -7.86
CA SER A 176 30.52 -4.83 -7.54
C SER A 176 29.66 -4.67 -8.80
N SER A 177 30.20 -4.08 -9.87
CA SER A 177 29.52 -3.95 -11.16
C SER A 177 29.28 -5.32 -11.83
N VAL A 178 30.25 -6.24 -11.76
CA VAL A 178 30.07 -7.60 -12.30
C VAL A 178 29.01 -8.36 -11.51
N LEU A 179 29.08 -8.32 -10.17
CA LEU A 179 28.10 -8.98 -9.29
C LEU A 179 26.69 -8.43 -9.52
N GLU A 180 26.55 -7.11 -9.73
CA GLU A 180 25.26 -6.49 -10.06
C GLU A 180 24.68 -7.05 -11.36
N VAL A 181 25.49 -7.15 -12.41
CA VAL A 181 25.04 -7.66 -13.71
C VAL A 181 24.60 -9.12 -13.61
N VAL A 182 25.39 -9.98 -12.97
CA VAL A 182 25.06 -11.40 -12.76
C VAL A 182 23.76 -11.53 -11.95
N TYR A 183 23.60 -10.72 -10.90
CA TYR A 183 22.40 -10.72 -10.09
C TYR A 183 21.17 -10.22 -10.85
N LEU A 184 21.29 -9.21 -11.70
CA LEU A 184 20.20 -8.73 -12.54
C LEU A 184 19.73 -9.78 -13.55
N ILE A 185 20.68 -10.53 -14.16
CA ILE A 185 20.35 -11.65 -15.05
C ILE A 185 19.58 -12.73 -14.27
N PHE A 186 20.04 -13.05 -13.07
CA PHE A 186 19.37 -14.02 -12.20
C PHE A 186 17.96 -13.58 -11.83
N ASN A 187 17.79 -12.32 -11.39
CA ASN A 187 16.49 -11.80 -10.97
C ASN A 187 15.47 -11.81 -12.11
N GLU A 188 15.86 -11.43 -13.32
CA GLU A 188 14.97 -11.51 -14.49
C GLU A 188 14.60 -12.96 -14.83
N GLY A 189 15.51 -13.90 -14.57
CA GLY A 189 15.25 -15.33 -14.71
C GLY A 189 14.32 -15.88 -13.63
N TYR A 190 14.53 -15.44 -12.40
CA TYR A 190 13.82 -15.92 -11.22
C TYR A 190 12.42 -15.29 -11.06
N SER A 191 12.27 -14.03 -11.43
CA SER A 191 11.00 -13.29 -11.39
C SER A 191 10.93 -12.37 -12.60
N ALA A 192 10.28 -12.85 -13.66
CA ALA A 192 10.17 -12.11 -14.91
C ALA A 192 9.37 -10.82 -14.72
N THR A 193 9.96 -9.69 -15.11
CA THR A 193 9.35 -8.36 -14.93
C THR A 193 8.14 -8.11 -15.83
N ALA A 194 7.99 -8.90 -16.92
CA ALA A 194 6.88 -8.78 -17.85
C ALA A 194 6.63 -10.11 -18.59
N GLY A 195 5.45 -10.25 -19.21
CA GLY A 195 5.06 -11.43 -20.00
C GLY A 195 4.12 -12.36 -19.23
N ASP A 196 3.88 -13.52 -19.82
CA ASP A 196 2.91 -14.48 -19.31
C ASP A 196 3.53 -15.46 -18.29
N ASP A 197 4.84 -15.72 -18.42
CA ASP A 197 5.55 -16.63 -17.53
C ASP A 197 6.10 -15.90 -16.30
N LEU A 198 5.98 -16.55 -15.14
CA LEU A 198 6.55 -16.05 -13.87
C LEU A 198 8.08 -16.13 -13.86
N MET A 199 8.67 -17.11 -14.51
CA MET A 199 10.10 -17.42 -14.47
C MET A 199 10.66 -17.70 -15.86
N ARG A 200 11.98 -17.45 -16.00
CA ARG A 200 12.79 -17.77 -17.19
C ARG A 200 14.00 -18.60 -16.78
N PRO A 201 13.84 -19.92 -16.61
CA PRO A 201 14.89 -20.79 -16.06
C PRO A 201 16.23 -20.72 -16.80
N GLY A 202 16.22 -20.48 -18.10
CA GLY A 202 17.44 -20.33 -18.90
C GLY A 202 18.34 -19.17 -18.41
N LEU A 203 17.76 -18.05 -17.96
CA LEU A 203 18.53 -16.94 -17.38
C LEU A 203 19.08 -17.28 -15.99
N CYS A 204 18.30 -17.99 -15.15
CA CYS A 204 18.79 -18.46 -13.86
C CYS A 204 20.00 -19.39 -14.03
N HIS A 205 19.92 -20.36 -14.93
CA HIS A 205 21.03 -21.29 -15.23
C HIS A 205 22.27 -20.53 -15.72
N GLU A 206 22.09 -19.55 -16.62
CA GLU A 206 23.19 -18.75 -17.12
C GLU A 206 23.84 -17.89 -16.03
N ALA A 207 23.04 -17.22 -15.21
CA ALA A 207 23.56 -16.45 -14.07
C ALA A 207 24.34 -17.33 -13.07
N LEU A 208 23.83 -18.54 -12.78
CA LEU A 208 24.54 -19.51 -11.94
C LEU A 208 25.87 -19.96 -12.57
N ARG A 209 25.89 -20.19 -13.89
CA ARG A 209 27.12 -20.53 -14.62
C ARG A 209 28.13 -19.40 -14.52
N LEU A 210 27.73 -18.14 -14.79
CA LEU A 210 28.58 -16.97 -14.70
C LEU A 210 29.10 -16.73 -13.27
N GLY A 211 28.23 -16.90 -12.26
CA GLY A 211 28.62 -16.80 -10.86
C GLY A 211 29.69 -17.82 -10.45
N ARG A 212 29.51 -19.10 -10.86
CA ARG A 212 30.49 -20.16 -10.59
C ARG A 212 31.82 -19.90 -11.28
N LEU A 213 31.78 -19.49 -12.54
CA LEU A 213 32.98 -19.07 -13.27
C LEU A 213 33.70 -17.92 -12.53
N LEU A 214 32.94 -16.92 -12.07
CA LEU A 214 33.51 -15.81 -11.30
C LEU A 214 34.16 -16.29 -9.98
N ALA A 215 33.59 -17.31 -9.30
CA ALA A 215 34.19 -17.86 -8.09
C ALA A 215 35.48 -18.64 -8.34
N GLU A 216 35.62 -19.26 -9.48
CA GLU A 216 36.87 -19.90 -9.91
C GLU A 216 37.96 -18.85 -10.20
N LEU A 217 37.56 -17.72 -10.79
CA LEU A 217 38.45 -16.63 -11.19
C LEU A 217 38.80 -15.66 -10.05
N ALA A 218 37.91 -15.52 -9.05
CA ALA A 218 38.08 -14.65 -7.89
C ALA A 218 37.74 -15.37 -6.57
N PRO A 219 38.47 -16.46 -6.22
CA PRO A 219 38.11 -17.33 -5.09
C PRO A 219 38.27 -16.69 -3.71
N ALA A 220 39.02 -15.59 -3.60
CA ALA A 220 39.26 -14.87 -2.36
C ALA A 220 38.21 -13.79 -2.04
N GLU A 221 37.19 -13.64 -2.87
CA GLU A 221 36.20 -12.57 -2.76
C GLU A 221 34.92 -13.08 -2.10
N ALA A 222 34.66 -12.70 -0.83
CA ALA A 222 33.51 -13.16 -0.06
C ALA A 222 32.16 -12.85 -0.72
N GLU A 223 32.02 -11.68 -1.37
CA GLU A 223 30.79 -11.25 -2.05
C GLU A 223 30.47 -12.11 -3.29
N VAL A 224 31.47 -12.67 -3.97
CA VAL A 224 31.27 -13.62 -5.06
C VAL A 224 30.62 -14.89 -4.53
N HIS A 225 31.16 -15.46 -3.46
CA HIS A 225 30.57 -16.63 -2.82
C HIS A 225 29.21 -16.34 -2.19
N GLY A 226 29.00 -15.13 -1.65
CA GLY A 226 27.71 -14.66 -1.19
C GLY A 226 26.66 -14.61 -2.30
N LEU A 227 27.01 -14.08 -3.47
CA LEU A 227 26.11 -14.06 -4.63
C LEU A 227 25.74 -15.47 -5.08
N ILE A 228 26.70 -16.39 -5.17
CA ILE A 228 26.43 -17.78 -5.55
C ILE A 228 25.51 -18.44 -4.52
N ALA A 229 25.80 -18.30 -3.24
CA ALA A 229 24.96 -18.84 -2.18
C ALA A 229 23.51 -18.34 -2.29
N LEU A 230 23.34 -17.05 -2.52
CA LEU A 230 22.03 -16.43 -2.72
C LEU A 230 21.30 -17.04 -3.91
N MET A 231 21.94 -17.09 -5.08
CA MET A 231 21.31 -17.59 -6.30
C MET A 231 20.99 -19.09 -6.22
N GLU A 232 21.90 -19.94 -5.69
CA GLU A 232 21.64 -21.37 -5.56
C GLU A 232 20.51 -21.67 -4.59
N ILE A 233 20.45 -21.00 -3.45
CA ILE A 233 19.35 -21.17 -2.48
C ILE A 233 18.03 -20.66 -3.05
N GLN A 234 18.02 -19.54 -3.75
CA GLN A 234 16.79 -19.06 -4.39
C GLN A 234 16.33 -19.99 -5.50
N GLU A 235 17.22 -20.43 -6.38
CA GLU A 235 16.89 -21.34 -7.47
C GLU A 235 16.39 -22.71 -6.95
N SER A 236 16.86 -23.17 -5.80
CA SER A 236 16.39 -24.42 -5.19
C SER A 236 14.87 -24.48 -5.02
N ARG A 237 14.20 -23.32 -4.94
CA ARG A 237 12.75 -23.19 -4.74
C ARG A 237 11.95 -23.15 -6.04
N SER A 238 12.60 -23.05 -7.20
CA SER A 238 11.95 -22.83 -8.50
C SER A 238 10.83 -23.83 -8.78
N ALA A 239 11.03 -25.12 -8.49
CA ALA A 239 10.01 -26.16 -8.66
C ALA A 239 8.79 -26.01 -7.73
N ALA A 240 8.93 -25.30 -6.60
CA ALA A 240 7.87 -25.09 -5.62
C ALA A 240 7.13 -23.75 -5.80
N ARG A 241 7.63 -22.86 -6.65
CA ARG A 241 7.05 -21.51 -6.87
C ARG A 241 5.80 -21.52 -7.73
N ILE A 242 5.58 -22.58 -8.47
CA ILE A 242 4.41 -22.72 -9.33
C ILE A 242 3.65 -23.96 -8.86
N GLY A 243 2.36 -23.76 -8.56
CA GLY A 243 1.46 -24.85 -8.15
C GLY A 243 1.01 -25.71 -9.34
N PRO A 244 0.29 -26.82 -9.08
CA PRO A 244 -0.26 -27.71 -10.12
C PRO A 244 -1.19 -26.98 -11.11
N SER A 245 -1.82 -25.89 -10.68
CA SER A 245 -2.71 -25.06 -11.51
C SER A 245 -1.97 -24.01 -12.36
N GLY A 246 -0.61 -23.98 -12.34
CA GLY A 246 0.19 -22.95 -13.01
C GLY A 246 0.25 -21.62 -12.26
N LYS A 247 -0.43 -21.47 -11.12
CA LYS A 247 -0.44 -20.24 -10.33
C LYS A 247 0.80 -20.09 -9.46
N PRO A 248 1.28 -18.84 -9.21
CA PRO A 248 2.33 -18.56 -8.24
C PRO A 248 1.96 -19.04 -6.83
N VAL A 249 2.93 -19.62 -6.13
CA VAL A 249 2.78 -20.06 -4.74
C VAL A 249 3.65 -19.18 -3.84
N PRO A 250 3.06 -18.45 -2.88
CA PRO A 250 3.79 -17.65 -1.91
C PRO A 250 4.80 -18.47 -1.11
N LEU A 251 5.90 -17.86 -0.67
CA LEU A 251 7.00 -18.55 0.01
C LEU A 251 6.55 -19.36 1.24
N HIS A 252 5.62 -18.83 2.02
CA HIS A 252 5.10 -19.48 3.22
C HIS A 252 4.18 -20.67 2.92
N GLU A 253 3.63 -20.76 1.71
CA GLU A 253 2.78 -21.85 1.25
C GLU A 253 3.56 -22.92 0.45
N GLN A 254 4.84 -22.64 0.11
CA GLN A 254 5.64 -23.57 -0.68
C GLN A 254 5.92 -24.85 0.06
N ASN A 255 5.70 -25.97 -0.62
CA ASN A 255 6.14 -27.28 -0.13
C ASN A 255 7.68 -27.36 -0.17
N ARG A 256 8.32 -27.22 0.98
CA ARG A 256 9.79 -27.25 1.13
C ARG A 256 10.41 -28.60 0.75
N GLY A 257 9.64 -29.68 0.75
CA GLY A 257 10.08 -30.99 0.24
C GLY A 257 10.35 -31.01 -1.28
N ARG A 258 9.83 -30.01 -2.01
CA ARG A 258 10.10 -29.83 -3.45
C ARG A 258 11.32 -28.96 -3.73
N TRP A 259 11.95 -28.38 -2.70
CA TRP A 259 13.16 -27.59 -2.88
C TRP A 259 14.35 -28.49 -3.19
N ASP A 260 15.17 -28.09 -4.14
CA ASP A 260 16.34 -28.84 -4.57
C ASP A 260 17.41 -28.87 -3.47
N GLN A 261 17.57 -30.05 -2.86
CA GLN A 261 18.51 -30.25 -1.74
C GLN A 261 19.98 -30.16 -2.19
N LEU A 262 20.29 -30.39 -3.47
CA LEU A 262 21.64 -30.23 -3.99
C LEU A 262 22.01 -28.76 -4.08
N LEU A 263 21.11 -27.93 -4.61
CA LEU A 263 21.31 -26.47 -4.69
C LEU A 263 21.41 -25.86 -3.28
N ILE A 264 20.56 -26.30 -2.33
CA ILE A 264 20.66 -25.83 -0.93
C ILE A 264 22.04 -26.15 -0.35
N ARG A 265 22.52 -27.40 -0.49
CA ARG A 265 23.85 -27.79 0.02
C ARG A 265 24.98 -27.00 -0.61
N ARG A 266 24.92 -26.76 -1.93
CA ARG A 266 25.90 -25.92 -2.65
C ARG A 266 25.87 -24.49 -2.13
N GLY A 267 24.68 -23.89 -1.97
CA GLY A 267 24.53 -22.57 -1.44
C GLY A 267 25.09 -22.45 -0.01
N PHE A 268 24.85 -23.45 0.85
CA PHE A 268 25.46 -23.48 2.19
C PHE A 268 26.97 -23.59 2.13
N THR A 269 27.51 -24.42 1.24
CA THR A 269 28.97 -24.53 1.04
C THR A 269 29.57 -23.19 0.59
N ALA A 270 28.91 -22.50 -0.35
CA ALA A 270 29.35 -21.18 -0.81
C ALA A 270 29.28 -20.15 0.34
N MET A 271 28.23 -20.19 1.16
CA MET A 271 28.11 -19.30 2.33
C MET A 271 29.21 -19.55 3.38
N LEU A 272 29.57 -20.81 3.62
CA LEU A 272 30.70 -21.15 4.51
C LEU A 272 32.01 -20.62 3.97
N ARG A 273 32.26 -20.73 2.66
CA ARG A 273 33.46 -20.15 2.01
C ARG A 273 33.50 -18.63 2.19
N ALA A 274 32.37 -17.94 1.95
CA ALA A 274 32.29 -16.49 2.18
C ALA A 274 32.66 -16.10 3.61
N ARG A 275 32.20 -16.88 4.60
CA ARG A 275 32.52 -16.70 6.02
C ARG A 275 34.01 -16.96 6.30
N ASP A 276 34.56 -18.04 5.74
CA ASP A 276 35.94 -18.46 6.02
C ASP A 276 36.99 -17.49 5.41
N ILE A 277 36.64 -16.81 4.31
CA ILE A 277 37.42 -15.70 3.76
C ILE A 277 37.49 -14.53 4.75
N GLY A 278 36.43 -14.30 5.53
CA GLY A 278 36.37 -13.28 6.55
C GLY A 278 36.09 -11.87 6.01
N GLY A 279 36.28 -10.89 6.89
CA GLY A 279 35.96 -9.49 6.60
C GLY A 279 34.51 -9.11 6.93
N PRO A 280 34.14 -7.83 6.79
CA PRO A 280 32.78 -7.38 7.04
C PRO A 280 31.86 -7.93 5.92
N PRO A 281 30.67 -8.49 6.26
CA PRO A 281 29.75 -9.03 5.26
C PRO A 281 29.20 -7.89 4.40
N GLY A 282 29.33 -8.04 3.09
CA GLY A 282 28.72 -7.13 2.11
C GLY A 282 27.27 -7.49 1.77
N PRO A 283 26.68 -6.78 0.79
CA PRO A 283 25.25 -6.90 0.48
C PRO A 283 24.82 -8.31 0.05
N TYR A 284 25.62 -9.02 -0.73
CA TYR A 284 25.26 -10.36 -1.22
C TYR A 284 25.41 -11.42 -0.15
N VAL A 285 26.45 -11.33 0.70
CA VAL A 285 26.61 -12.20 1.86
C VAL A 285 25.43 -12.04 2.83
N LEU A 286 24.98 -10.80 3.10
CA LEU A 286 23.81 -10.56 3.95
C LEU A 286 22.51 -11.12 3.35
N GLN A 287 22.29 -10.92 2.06
CA GLN A 287 21.12 -11.48 1.36
C GLN A 287 21.17 -13.02 1.32
N ALA A 288 22.35 -13.61 1.12
CA ALA A 288 22.54 -15.05 1.21
C ALA A 288 22.23 -15.58 2.62
N ALA A 289 22.67 -14.88 3.67
CA ALA A 289 22.36 -15.25 5.06
C ALA A 289 20.85 -15.23 5.33
N ILE A 290 20.11 -14.26 4.78
CA ILE A 290 18.64 -14.24 4.83
C ILE A 290 18.05 -15.46 4.11
N ALA A 291 18.55 -15.79 2.91
CA ALA A 291 18.10 -16.97 2.17
C ALA A 291 18.41 -18.28 2.93
N VAL A 292 19.55 -18.35 3.61
CA VAL A 292 19.93 -19.48 4.49
C VAL A 292 18.93 -19.64 5.64
N CYS A 293 18.50 -18.56 6.31
CA CYS A 293 17.48 -18.64 7.37
C CYS A 293 16.19 -19.30 6.87
N HIS A 294 15.74 -18.97 5.65
CA HIS A 294 14.58 -19.61 5.05
C HIS A 294 14.83 -21.09 4.69
N ALA A 295 16.02 -21.44 4.20
CA ALA A 295 16.35 -22.79 3.76
C ALA A 295 16.64 -23.76 4.93
N GLN A 296 17.06 -23.26 6.09
CA GLN A 296 17.27 -24.04 7.30
C GLN A 296 15.98 -24.42 8.01
N ALA A 297 14.96 -23.60 7.92
CA ALA A 297 13.68 -23.86 8.55
C ALA A 297 12.96 -25.05 7.86
N ARG A 298 12.46 -26.00 8.64
CA ARG A 298 11.75 -27.17 8.12
C ARG A 298 10.36 -26.84 7.62
N THR A 299 9.68 -25.94 8.32
CA THR A 299 8.36 -25.41 7.95
C THR A 299 8.42 -23.88 7.81
N ALA A 300 7.36 -23.26 7.35
CA ALA A 300 7.29 -21.79 7.23
C ALA A 300 7.29 -21.13 8.62
N GLU A 301 6.67 -21.78 9.59
CA GLU A 301 6.54 -21.33 10.99
C GLU A 301 7.88 -21.37 11.73
N ASP A 302 8.77 -22.32 11.38
CA ASP A 302 10.12 -22.45 11.97
C ASP A 302 11.11 -21.36 11.49
N THR A 303 10.69 -20.49 10.57
CA THR A 303 11.56 -19.43 10.03
C THR A 303 11.94 -18.42 11.09
N ASP A 304 13.24 -18.24 11.34
CA ASP A 304 13.74 -17.24 12.30
C ASP A 304 13.64 -15.81 11.74
N TRP A 305 12.44 -15.24 11.86
CA TRP A 305 12.16 -13.88 11.43
C TRP A 305 12.89 -12.82 12.25
N GLY A 306 13.25 -13.11 13.51
CA GLY A 306 14.05 -12.22 14.35
C GLY A 306 15.46 -12.05 13.78
N GLN A 307 16.11 -13.17 13.41
CA GLN A 307 17.40 -13.14 12.74
C GLN A 307 17.33 -12.45 11.37
N ILE A 308 16.30 -12.75 10.57
CA ILE A 308 16.08 -12.11 9.26
C ILE A 308 15.93 -10.59 9.40
N ALA A 309 15.14 -10.11 10.36
CA ALA A 309 14.99 -8.67 10.61
C ALA A 309 16.32 -8.01 10.98
N THR A 310 17.14 -8.68 11.80
CA THR A 310 18.49 -8.20 12.17
C THR A 310 19.42 -8.11 10.96
N LEU A 311 19.39 -9.11 10.07
CA LEU A 311 20.16 -9.12 8.82
C LEU A 311 19.71 -7.98 7.89
N TYR A 312 18.39 -7.73 7.79
CA TYR A 312 17.89 -6.57 7.04
C TYR A 312 18.30 -5.24 7.66
N ASP A 313 18.38 -5.12 9.00
CA ASP A 313 18.91 -3.92 9.65
C ASP A 313 20.37 -3.65 9.24
N ALA A 314 21.20 -4.69 9.13
CA ALA A 314 22.56 -4.59 8.62
C ALA A 314 22.58 -4.21 7.13
N LEU A 315 21.73 -4.84 6.32
CA LEU A 315 21.64 -4.58 4.87
C LEU A 315 21.18 -3.15 4.55
N VAL A 316 20.21 -2.61 5.31
CA VAL A 316 19.76 -1.21 5.17
C VAL A 316 20.88 -0.22 5.45
N ARG A 317 21.76 -0.50 6.43
CA ARG A 317 22.94 0.35 6.71
C ARG A 317 23.93 0.40 5.53
N LEU A 318 24.09 -0.71 4.80
CA LEU A 318 24.97 -0.79 3.63
C LEU A 318 24.29 -0.26 2.35
N ARG A 319 23.01 -0.58 2.17
CA ARG A 319 22.21 -0.24 0.99
C ARG A 319 20.82 0.26 1.40
N PRO A 320 20.66 1.54 1.73
CA PRO A 320 19.39 2.11 2.19
C PRO A 320 18.39 2.32 1.03
N THR A 321 18.27 1.35 0.13
CA THR A 321 17.32 1.46 -1.00
C THR A 321 15.88 1.23 -0.52
N PRO A 322 14.88 1.86 -1.14
CA PRO A 322 13.48 1.67 -0.78
C PRO A 322 13.02 0.20 -0.85
N ILE A 323 13.55 -0.60 -1.79
CA ILE A 323 13.25 -2.03 -1.91
C ILE A 323 13.78 -2.81 -0.69
N VAL A 324 15.01 -2.53 -0.24
CA VAL A 324 15.57 -3.18 0.95
C VAL A 324 14.79 -2.78 2.20
N ARG A 325 14.36 -1.52 2.30
CA ARG A 325 13.49 -1.03 3.40
C ARG A 325 12.12 -1.71 3.38
N LEU A 326 11.54 -1.94 2.20
CA LEU A 326 10.27 -2.68 2.05
C LEU A 326 10.42 -4.13 2.54
N ASN A 327 11.46 -4.83 2.11
CA ASN A 327 11.72 -6.21 2.54
C ASN A 327 12.00 -6.29 4.06
N ARG A 328 12.70 -5.27 4.61
CA ARG A 328 12.86 -5.13 6.07
C ARG A 328 11.51 -5.01 6.78
N ALA A 329 10.58 -4.21 6.23
CA ALA A 329 9.25 -4.03 6.81
C ALA A 329 8.47 -5.36 6.87
N VAL A 330 8.59 -6.20 5.82
CA VAL A 330 8.03 -7.56 5.85
C VAL A 330 8.64 -8.38 7.00
N ALA A 331 9.97 -8.41 7.11
CA ALA A 331 10.65 -9.18 8.15
C ALA A 331 10.27 -8.70 9.57
N VAL A 332 10.18 -7.39 9.78
CA VAL A 332 9.73 -6.80 11.05
C VAL A 332 8.27 -7.16 11.33
N GLY A 333 7.41 -7.10 10.33
CA GLY A 333 6.00 -7.49 10.46
C GLY A 333 5.82 -8.96 10.83
N MET A 334 6.69 -9.82 10.33
CA MET A 334 6.71 -11.24 10.70
C MET A 334 7.30 -11.50 12.09
N ALA A 335 8.30 -10.73 12.50
CA ALA A 335 9.00 -10.90 13.78
C ALA A 335 8.31 -10.24 14.97
N ARG A 336 7.66 -9.09 14.77
CA ARG A 336 7.14 -8.22 15.85
C ARG A 336 5.65 -7.92 15.74
N GLY A 337 4.97 -8.47 14.75
CA GLY A 337 3.56 -8.25 14.49
C GLY A 337 3.28 -7.36 13.28
N PRO A 338 2.13 -7.56 12.63
CA PRO A 338 1.77 -6.90 11.38
C PRO A 338 1.64 -5.38 11.52
N GLU A 339 1.27 -4.85 12.70
CA GLU A 339 1.21 -3.40 12.97
C GLU A 339 2.57 -2.74 12.80
N ALA A 340 3.63 -3.38 13.35
CA ALA A 340 4.99 -2.85 13.25
C ALA A 340 5.50 -2.85 11.79
N GLY A 341 5.15 -3.88 11.02
CA GLY A 341 5.43 -3.95 9.59
C GLY A 341 4.68 -2.89 8.79
N LEU A 342 3.39 -2.74 9.05
CA LEU A 342 2.53 -1.78 8.36
C LEU A 342 2.99 -0.34 8.55
N ALA A 343 3.39 0.03 9.78
CA ALA A 343 3.92 1.36 10.06
C ALA A 343 5.14 1.69 9.19
N LEU A 344 6.07 0.73 9.01
CA LEU A 344 7.24 0.90 8.14
C LEU A 344 6.88 0.96 6.65
N VAL A 345 5.87 0.21 6.21
CA VAL A 345 5.38 0.24 4.83
C VAL A 345 4.68 1.58 4.54
N ASP A 346 3.89 2.09 5.48
CA ASP A 346 3.19 3.36 5.34
C ASP A 346 4.17 4.54 5.16
N GLU A 347 5.33 4.54 5.83
CA GLU A 347 6.40 5.51 5.59
C GLU A 347 6.93 5.48 4.13
N LEU A 348 6.92 4.30 3.49
CA LEU A 348 7.41 4.12 2.13
C LEU A 348 6.38 4.52 1.05
N THR A 349 5.12 4.70 1.39
CA THR A 349 4.07 5.06 0.41
C THR A 349 4.31 6.41 -0.25
N THR A 350 5.08 7.30 0.37
CA THR A 350 5.45 8.61 -0.15
C THR A 350 6.70 8.61 -1.03
N ASP A 351 7.42 7.48 -1.09
CA ASP A 351 8.65 7.37 -1.88
C ASP A 351 8.32 7.27 -3.37
N ARG A 352 8.83 8.25 -4.14
CA ARG A 352 8.57 8.35 -5.59
C ARG A 352 9.09 7.15 -6.38
N THR A 353 10.15 6.49 -5.90
CA THR A 353 10.75 5.33 -6.59
C THR A 353 9.90 4.08 -6.47
N LEU A 354 9.05 3.98 -5.45
CA LEU A 354 8.12 2.87 -5.22
C LEU A 354 6.70 3.13 -5.75
N ARG A 355 6.44 4.31 -6.33
CA ARG A 355 5.11 4.69 -6.80
C ARG A 355 4.49 3.68 -7.76
N ASP A 356 5.30 3.21 -8.71
CA ASP A 356 4.90 2.26 -9.75
C ASP A 356 5.37 0.83 -9.45
N TYR A 357 5.81 0.57 -8.21
CA TYR A 357 6.32 -0.73 -7.79
C TYR A 357 5.21 -1.57 -7.14
N HIS A 358 4.69 -2.54 -7.88
CA HIS A 358 3.53 -3.36 -7.49
C HIS A 358 3.69 -4.13 -6.17
N LEU A 359 4.92 -4.45 -5.75
CA LEU A 359 5.15 -5.15 -4.49
C LEU A 359 4.88 -4.29 -3.26
N LEU A 360 4.95 -2.95 -3.35
CA LEU A 360 4.59 -2.09 -2.22
C LEU A 360 3.13 -2.28 -1.80
N PRO A 361 2.12 -2.08 -2.68
CA PRO A 361 0.74 -2.33 -2.31
C PRO A 361 0.45 -3.83 -2.04
N SER A 362 1.16 -4.77 -2.68
CA SER A 362 1.01 -6.20 -2.38
C SER A 362 1.40 -6.52 -0.92
N VAL A 363 2.56 -6.05 -0.46
CA VAL A 363 3.03 -6.23 0.93
C VAL A 363 2.09 -5.53 1.92
N ARG A 364 1.62 -4.31 1.58
CA ARG A 364 0.66 -3.60 2.40
C ARG A 364 -0.64 -4.37 2.55
N GLY A 365 -1.15 -4.93 1.46
CA GLY A 365 -2.33 -5.79 1.44
C GLY A 365 -2.16 -7.02 2.34
N ASP A 366 -1.03 -7.72 2.28
CA ASP A 366 -0.76 -8.89 3.12
C ASP A 366 -0.73 -8.55 4.62
N LEU A 367 -0.15 -7.41 4.99
CA LEU A 367 -0.14 -6.94 6.38
C LEU A 367 -1.55 -6.54 6.85
N LEU A 368 -2.35 -5.91 6.00
CA LEU A 368 -3.74 -5.55 6.29
C LEU A 368 -4.63 -6.79 6.47
N VAL A 369 -4.43 -7.85 5.67
CA VAL A 369 -5.13 -9.13 5.87
C VAL A 369 -4.85 -9.71 7.26
N ARG A 370 -3.60 -9.69 7.71
CA ARG A 370 -3.21 -10.16 9.06
C ARG A 370 -3.80 -9.32 10.19
N LEU A 371 -4.18 -8.08 9.89
CA LEU A 371 -4.88 -7.16 10.80
C LEU A 371 -6.40 -7.22 10.65
N GLU A 372 -6.92 -8.16 9.88
CA GLU A 372 -8.35 -8.31 9.57
C GLU A 372 -8.98 -7.06 8.92
N ARG A 373 -8.15 -6.17 8.33
CA ARG A 373 -8.58 -4.95 7.62
C ARG A 373 -8.86 -5.29 6.14
N TYR A 374 -9.81 -6.17 5.92
CA TYR A 374 -10.05 -6.81 4.63
C TYR A 374 -10.43 -5.83 3.51
N ALA A 375 -11.26 -4.84 3.78
CA ALA A 375 -11.66 -3.85 2.77
C ALA A 375 -10.48 -3.04 2.22
N GLU A 376 -9.54 -2.66 3.08
CA GLU A 376 -8.33 -1.95 2.69
C GLU A 376 -7.35 -2.88 1.98
N ALA A 377 -7.22 -4.12 2.44
CA ALA A 377 -6.37 -5.13 1.81
C ALA A 377 -6.79 -5.40 0.36
N ARG A 378 -8.10 -5.51 0.08
CA ARG A 378 -8.65 -5.68 -1.27
C ARG A 378 -8.20 -4.55 -2.19
N ILE A 379 -8.36 -3.30 -1.77
CA ILE A 379 -7.96 -2.12 -2.55
C ILE A 379 -6.47 -2.16 -2.89
N GLU A 380 -5.64 -2.58 -1.95
CA GLU A 380 -4.18 -2.66 -2.18
C GLU A 380 -3.82 -3.80 -3.14
N PHE A 381 -4.47 -4.96 -3.08
CA PHE A 381 -4.25 -6.03 -4.06
C PHE A 381 -4.72 -5.64 -5.48
N GLU A 382 -5.87 -4.99 -5.61
CA GLU A 382 -6.35 -4.45 -6.89
C GLU A 382 -5.36 -3.42 -7.47
N ARG A 383 -4.83 -2.53 -6.63
CA ARG A 383 -3.79 -1.57 -7.01
C ARG A 383 -2.50 -2.28 -7.43
N ALA A 384 -2.04 -3.29 -6.71
CA ALA A 384 -0.87 -4.08 -7.08
C ALA A 384 -1.06 -4.77 -8.43
N ALA A 385 -2.24 -5.36 -8.68
CA ALA A 385 -2.59 -5.99 -9.94
C ALA A 385 -2.59 -5.01 -11.13
N ALA A 386 -2.98 -3.76 -10.91
CA ALA A 386 -2.95 -2.72 -11.93
C ALA A 386 -1.52 -2.26 -12.29
N LEU A 387 -0.56 -2.37 -11.35
CA LEU A 387 0.82 -1.94 -11.54
C LEU A 387 1.72 -3.01 -12.17
N THR A 388 1.46 -4.30 -11.93
CA THR A 388 2.31 -5.36 -12.49
C THR A 388 2.13 -5.51 -14.00
N LYS A 389 3.24 -5.77 -14.71
CA LYS A 389 3.26 -6.08 -16.14
C LYS A 389 3.31 -7.59 -16.42
N ASN A 390 3.42 -8.42 -15.38
CA ASN A 390 3.40 -9.87 -15.49
C ASN A 390 1.96 -10.38 -15.34
N ALA A 391 1.48 -11.17 -16.32
CA ALA A 391 0.10 -11.66 -16.34
C ALA A 391 -0.18 -12.64 -15.19
N ALA A 392 0.74 -13.56 -14.91
CA ALA A 392 0.57 -14.54 -13.83
C ALA A 392 0.51 -13.89 -12.44
N GLU A 393 1.32 -12.85 -12.20
CA GLU A 393 1.25 -12.06 -10.97
C GLU A 393 -0.04 -11.27 -10.86
N ARG A 394 -0.52 -10.69 -11.96
CA ARG A 394 -1.80 -9.96 -11.99
C ARG A 394 -2.96 -10.87 -11.61
N ASP A 395 -3.04 -12.02 -12.23
CA ASP A 395 -4.10 -13.00 -11.95
C ASP A 395 -4.05 -13.48 -10.50
N PHE A 396 -2.85 -13.70 -9.97
CA PHE A 396 -2.66 -14.05 -8.56
C PHE A 396 -3.16 -12.94 -7.63
N LEU A 397 -2.80 -11.68 -7.88
CA LEU A 397 -3.21 -10.54 -7.04
C LEU A 397 -4.72 -10.28 -7.08
N LEU A 398 -5.35 -10.43 -8.26
CA LEU A 398 -6.81 -10.33 -8.39
C LEU A 398 -7.51 -11.48 -7.65
N HIS A 399 -6.94 -12.69 -7.69
CA HIS A 399 -7.46 -13.81 -6.92
C HIS A 399 -7.39 -13.53 -5.42
N ARG A 400 -6.26 -13.02 -4.92
CA ARG A 400 -6.10 -12.59 -3.52
C ARG A 400 -7.12 -11.53 -3.13
N ALA A 401 -7.39 -10.54 -3.99
CA ALA A 401 -8.41 -9.53 -3.75
C ALA A 401 -9.80 -10.17 -3.57
N SER A 402 -10.15 -11.14 -4.43
CA SER A 402 -11.42 -11.87 -4.34
C SER A 402 -11.53 -12.76 -3.09
N GLU A 403 -10.45 -13.46 -2.71
CA GLU A 403 -10.41 -14.26 -1.47
C GLU A 403 -10.64 -13.42 -0.23
N VAL A 404 -10.01 -12.26 -0.17
CA VAL A 404 -10.16 -11.29 0.94
C VAL A 404 -11.59 -10.77 1.01
N GLU A 405 -12.23 -10.49 -0.13
CA GLU A 405 -13.64 -10.08 -0.18
C GLU A 405 -14.58 -11.17 0.37
N GLN A 406 -14.32 -12.44 0.06
CA GLN A 406 -15.10 -13.59 0.55
C GLN A 406 -14.85 -13.87 2.04
N THR A 407 -13.66 -13.54 2.57
CA THR A 407 -13.26 -13.76 3.96
C THR A 407 -13.73 -12.62 4.86
N ALA A 408 -13.96 -11.42 4.30
CA ALA A 408 -14.42 -10.27 5.06
C ALA A 408 -15.70 -10.61 5.83
N PRO A 409 -15.78 -10.38 7.15
CA PRO A 409 -17.00 -10.59 7.90
C PRO A 409 -18.12 -9.77 7.28
N VAL A 410 -19.20 -10.44 6.94
CA VAL A 410 -20.38 -9.79 6.38
C VAL A 410 -20.94 -8.86 7.45
N VAL A 411 -20.78 -7.55 7.27
CA VAL A 411 -21.38 -6.56 8.15
C VAL A 411 -22.89 -6.69 8.05
N THR A 412 -23.54 -7.01 9.16
CA THR A 412 -25.00 -7.13 9.20
C THR A 412 -25.67 -5.79 9.44
N LEU A 413 -26.94 -5.67 9.03
CA LEU A 413 -27.74 -4.48 9.28
C LEU A 413 -27.82 -4.12 10.78
N GLY A 414 -27.86 -5.14 11.65
CA GLY A 414 -27.87 -4.94 13.10
C GLY A 414 -26.57 -4.35 13.61
N GLN A 415 -25.41 -4.92 13.23
CA GLN A 415 -24.09 -4.38 13.59
C GLN A 415 -23.90 -2.95 13.10
N ALA A 416 -24.18 -2.69 11.83
CA ALA A 416 -24.07 -1.34 11.28
C ALA A 416 -25.00 -0.33 11.99
N ALA A 417 -26.20 -0.75 12.40
CA ALA A 417 -27.12 0.11 13.16
C ALA A 417 -26.58 0.41 14.56
N ASP A 418 -25.97 -0.56 15.24
CA ASP A 418 -25.38 -0.38 16.57
C ASP A 418 -24.14 0.52 16.50
N ASP A 419 -23.25 0.31 15.53
CA ASP A 419 -22.07 1.15 15.29
C ASP A 419 -22.46 2.60 14.96
N PHE A 420 -23.49 2.79 14.12
CA PHE A 420 -24.01 4.12 13.81
C PHE A 420 -24.56 4.83 15.05
N LEU A 421 -25.20 4.11 15.96
CA LEU A 421 -25.78 4.66 17.18
C LEU A 421 -24.75 4.87 18.30
N ALA A 422 -23.56 4.28 18.23
CA ALA A 422 -22.45 4.49 19.14
C ALA A 422 -21.67 5.79 18.87
N ARG A 423 -22.03 6.55 17.85
CA ARG A 423 -21.34 7.80 17.45
C ARG A 423 -21.44 8.88 18.51
N GLU A 424 -20.34 9.60 18.73
CA GLU A 424 -20.22 10.69 19.70
C GLU A 424 -20.52 12.08 19.11
N ASP A 425 -20.54 12.20 17.76
CA ASP A 425 -20.75 13.48 17.06
C ASP A 425 -22.23 13.90 16.97
N LEU A 426 -23.16 13.03 17.37
CA LEU A 426 -24.59 13.31 17.40
C LEU A 426 -25.11 13.48 18.84
N ASP A 427 -26.03 14.42 19.01
CA ASP A 427 -26.66 14.62 20.31
C ASP A 427 -27.57 13.43 20.71
N THR A 428 -27.70 13.20 22.00
CA THR A 428 -28.46 12.07 22.60
C THR A 428 -29.92 12.02 22.14
N ALA A 429 -30.55 13.17 21.87
CA ALA A 429 -31.96 13.21 21.43
C ALA A 429 -32.06 12.75 19.95
N THR A 430 -31.12 13.15 19.12
CA THR A 430 -31.01 12.72 17.71
C THR A 430 -30.70 11.22 17.63
N LEU A 431 -29.74 10.70 18.42
CA LEU A 431 -29.43 9.26 18.48
C LEU A 431 -30.64 8.43 18.89
N ARG A 432 -31.38 8.89 19.92
CA ARG A 432 -32.61 8.23 20.37
C ARG A 432 -33.67 8.18 19.27
N SER A 433 -33.83 9.28 18.52
CA SER A 433 -34.77 9.38 17.40
C SER A 433 -34.37 8.46 16.24
N TYR A 434 -33.09 8.42 15.88
CA TYR A 434 -32.55 7.57 14.82
C TYR A 434 -32.61 6.10 15.20
N GLY A 435 -32.30 5.76 16.43
CA GLY A 435 -32.41 4.40 16.97
C GLY A 435 -33.82 3.80 16.88
N GLN A 436 -34.87 4.62 16.98
CA GLN A 436 -36.25 4.14 16.74
C GLN A 436 -36.45 3.70 15.28
N THR A 437 -35.89 4.43 14.35
CA THR A 437 -35.98 4.12 12.90
C THR A 437 -35.20 2.85 12.57
N LEU A 438 -33.94 2.79 12.98
CA LEU A 438 -33.03 1.67 12.67
C LEU A 438 -33.49 0.36 13.32
N ARG A 439 -33.96 0.41 14.58
CA ARG A 439 -34.54 -0.78 15.23
C ARG A 439 -35.77 -1.30 14.46
N ARG A 440 -36.62 -0.42 13.95
CA ARG A 440 -37.77 -0.86 13.16
C ARG A 440 -37.32 -1.49 11.85
N LEU A 441 -36.29 -0.93 11.21
CA LEU A 441 -35.69 -1.48 10.01
C LEU A 441 -35.12 -2.89 10.28
N CYS A 442 -34.33 -3.05 11.34
CA CYS A 442 -33.76 -4.34 11.76
C CYS A 442 -34.83 -5.38 12.10
N LEU A 443 -35.94 -4.96 12.75
CA LEU A 443 -37.04 -5.86 13.09
C LEU A 443 -37.80 -6.35 11.85
N THR A 444 -37.92 -5.50 10.82
CA THR A 444 -38.72 -5.83 9.63
C THR A 444 -37.91 -6.59 8.60
N LEU A 445 -36.64 -6.22 8.38
CA LEU A 445 -35.78 -6.80 7.35
C LEU A 445 -34.86 -7.92 7.87
N GLY A 446 -34.75 -8.07 9.21
CA GLY A 446 -33.84 -8.99 9.87
C GLY A 446 -32.51 -8.33 10.25
N ALA A 447 -32.12 -8.38 11.52
CA ALA A 447 -30.86 -7.80 12.00
C ALA A 447 -29.62 -8.49 11.41
N GLN A 448 -29.72 -9.76 11.03
CA GLN A 448 -28.63 -10.55 10.44
C GLN A 448 -28.52 -10.40 8.91
N ARG A 449 -29.38 -9.59 8.30
CA ARG A 449 -29.32 -9.34 6.85
C ARG A 449 -28.01 -8.64 6.49
N PRO A 450 -27.29 -9.10 5.45
CA PRO A 450 -26.09 -8.42 4.95
C PRO A 450 -26.40 -6.96 4.58
N LEU A 451 -25.56 -6.03 5.04
CA LEU A 451 -25.76 -4.60 4.82
C LEU A 451 -25.69 -4.21 3.32
N ASP A 452 -24.80 -4.83 2.59
CA ASP A 452 -24.60 -4.65 1.14
C ASP A 452 -25.78 -5.14 0.29
N SER A 453 -26.57 -6.08 0.82
CA SER A 453 -27.78 -6.58 0.17
C SER A 453 -29.01 -5.67 0.36
N LEU A 454 -28.89 -4.56 1.09
CA LEU A 454 -29.97 -3.65 1.37
C LEU A 454 -30.26 -2.75 0.18
N THR A 455 -31.51 -2.75 -0.29
CA THR A 455 -31.95 -1.94 -1.42
C THR A 455 -32.84 -0.78 -1.02
N ALA A 456 -32.94 0.24 -1.87
CA ALA A 456 -33.89 1.34 -1.67
C ALA A 456 -35.36 0.86 -1.66
N GLU A 457 -35.66 -0.21 -2.39
CA GLU A 457 -36.98 -0.83 -2.43
C GLU A 457 -37.33 -1.48 -1.09
N ASP A 458 -36.39 -2.22 -0.47
CA ASP A 458 -36.59 -2.79 0.88
C ASP A 458 -36.95 -1.72 1.90
N VAL A 459 -36.20 -0.60 1.89
CA VAL A 459 -36.42 0.50 2.80
C VAL A 459 -37.75 1.21 2.51
N THR A 460 -38.11 1.36 1.24
CA THR A 460 -39.40 1.95 0.84
C THR A 460 -40.57 1.09 1.33
N ASN A 461 -40.48 -0.22 1.18
CA ASN A 461 -41.53 -1.15 1.65
C ASN A 461 -41.69 -1.07 3.20
N VAL A 462 -40.58 -1.02 3.94
CA VAL A 462 -40.66 -0.81 5.39
C VAL A 462 -41.31 0.53 5.75
N PHE A 463 -40.99 1.59 5.00
CA PHE A 463 -41.56 2.92 5.24
C PHE A 463 -43.07 2.96 4.97
N GLU A 464 -43.53 2.34 3.90
CA GLU A 464 -44.94 2.28 3.61
C GLU A 464 -45.72 1.52 4.67
N VAL A 465 -45.21 0.38 5.11
CA VAL A 465 -45.86 -0.43 6.14
C VAL A 465 -45.82 0.26 7.53
N CYS A 466 -44.72 0.88 7.90
CA CYS A 466 -44.55 1.40 9.26
C CYS A 466 -44.98 2.85 9.41
N TRP A 467 -44.91 3.66 8.37
CA TRP A 467 -45.13 5.11 8.43
C TRP A 467 -45.93 5.68 7.27
N GLY A 468 -46.53 4.84 6.40
CA GLY A 468 -47.29 5.29 5.24
C GLY A 468 -48.36 6.35 5.58
N ASP A 469 -49.11 6.14 6.66
CA ASP A 469 -50.15 7.04 7.16
C ASP A 469 -49.63 8.10 8.15
N ALA A 470 -48.33 8.14 8.40
CA ALA A 470 -47.77 9.08 9.38
C ALA A 470 -47.82 10.53 8.85
N ALA A 471 -47.97 11.49 9.78
CA ALA A 471 -47.89 12.91 9.46
C ALA A 471 -46.52 13.25 8.80
N ALA A 472 -46.53 14.22 7.87
CA ALA A 472 -45.36 14.62 7.11
C ALA A 472 -44.08 14.85 7.96
N LYS A 473 -44.24 15.45 9.13
CA LYS A 473 -43.14 15.68 10.08
C LYS A 473 -42.52 14.37 10.59
N THR A 474 -43.36 13.37 10.90
CA THR A 474 -42.91 12.05 11.38
C THR A 474 -42.22 11.29 10.24
N TRP A 475 -42.82 11.25 9.06
CA TRP A 475 -42.23 10.67 7.87
C TRP A 475 -40.85 11.25 7.57
N ASN A 476 -40.74 12.59 7.48
CA ASN A 476 -39.49 13.29 7.17
C ASN A 476 -38.40 13.04 8.23
N ARG A 477 -38.79 12.89 9.49
CA ARG A 477 -37.86 12.56 10.58
C ARG A 477 -37.23 11.17 10.37
N HIS A 478 -38.03 10.16 10.07
CA HIS A 478 -37.54 8.81 9.81
C HIS A 478 -36.70 8.75 8.53
N ARG A 479 -37.14 9.45 7.48
CA ARG A 479 -36.35 9.59 6.24
C ARG A 479 -34.97 10.21 6.49
N SER A 480 -34.90 11.22 7.34
CA SER A 480 -33.62 11.86 7.71
C SER A 480 -32.70 10.90 8.45
N ALA A 481 -33.23 10.01 9.29
CA ALA A 481 -32.45 8.98 9.96
C ALA A 481 -31.80 8.01 8.95
N ILE A 482 -32.57 7.51 7.98
CA ILE A 482 -32.05 6.63 6.94
C ILE A 482 -31.00 7.34 6.10
N ARG A 483 -31.24 8.58 5.68
CA ARG A 483 -30.27 9.34 4.89
C ARG A 483 -28.95 9.54 5.65
N SER A 484 -29.02 9.84 6.94
CA SER A 484 -27.83 9.98 7.80
C SER A 484 -27.09 8.65 7.93
N PHE A 485 -27.81 7.54 8.09
CA PHE A 485 -27.23 6.19 8.15
C PHE A 485 -26.56 5.79 6.82
N THR A 486 -27.24 6.02 5.69
CA THR A 486 -26.73 5.76 4.35
C THR A 486 -25.44 6.54 4.07
N THR A 487 -25.42 7.83 4.41
CA THR A 487 -24.24 8.69 4.22
C THR A 487 -23.07 8.24 5.08
N TRP A 488 -23.34 7.86 6.34
CA TRP A 488 -22.31 7.38 7.25
C TRP A 488 -21.70 6.04 6.78
N GLY A 489 -22.55 5.10 6.37
CA GLY A 489 -22.12 3.78 5.89
C GLY A 489 -21.57 3.76 4.48
N SER A 490 -21.51 4.92 3.79
CA SER A 490 -21.13 5.01 2.37
C SER A 490 -21.92 4.08 1.45
N LEU A 491 -23.20 3.87 1.79
CA LEU A 491 -24.11 3.00 1.05
C LEU A 491 -24.72 3.72 -0.16
N ALA A 492 -25.30 2.95 -1.09
CA ALA A 492 -26.16 3.49 -2.12
C ALA A 492 -27.34 4.26 -1.48
N ASP A 493 -27.92 5.25 -2.18
CA ASP A 493 -28.99 6.08 -1.62
C ASP A 493 -30.27 5.25 -1.31
N LEU A 494 -30.35 4.73 -0.11
CA LEU A 494 -31.50 3.98 0.39
C LEU A 494 -32.77 4.82 0.52
N THR A 495 -32.69 6.15 0.33
CA THR A 495 -33.85 7.05 0.37
C THR A 495 -34.38 7.44 -1.01
N ALA A 496 -33.86 6.85 -2.09
CA ALA A 496 -34.23 7.17 -3.48
C ALA A 496 -35.75 7.00 -3.75
N GLY A 497 -36.38 6.00 -3.12
CA GLY A 497 -37.83 5.75 -3.21
C GLY A 497 -38.70 6.54 -2.22
N LEU A 498 -38.09 7.38 -1.36
CA LEU A 498 -38.77 8.07 -0.26
C LEU A 498 -38.88 9.58 -0.51
N PRO A 499 -39.95 10.10 -1.11
CA PRO A 499 -40.13 11.54 -1.33
C PRO A 499 -40.29 12.27 0.00
N ARG A 500 -39.71 13.47 0.11
CA ARG A 500 -39.94 14.34 1.25
C ARG A 500 -41.38 14.85 1.20
N ARG A 501 -42.13 14.66 2.28
CA ARG A 501 -43.51 15.15 2.40
C ARG A 501 -43.55 16.62 2.81
N THR A 502 -44.44 17.40 2.19
CA THR A 502 -44.61 18.84 2.53
C THR A 502 -45.22 18.99 3.91
N GLU A 503 -44.49 19.63 4.82
CA GLU A 503 -45.00 19.93 6.16
C GLU A 503 -45.88 21.19 6.09
N THR A 504 -47.17 21.04 6.23
CA THR A 504 -48.09 22.16 6.45
C THR A 504 -47.82 22.77 7.82
N ARG A 505 -47.09 23.87 7.86
CA ARG A 505 -46.98 24.69 9.06
C ARG A 505 -48.34 25.32 9.32
N ARG A 506 -49.15 24.77 10.21
CA ARG A 506 -50.29 25.51 10.75
C ARG A 506 -49.75 26.78 11.38
N ARG A 507 -49.98 27.92 10.73
CA ARG A 507 -49.66 29.24 11.29
C ARG A 507 -50.66 29.43 12.41
N ILE A 508 -50.22 29.23 13.67
CA ILE A 508 -51.04 29.52 14.86
C ILE A 508 -51.10 31.06 14.91
N PRO A 509 -52.29 31.68 14.80
CA PRO A 509 -52.37 33.14 14.84
C PRO A 509 -51.87 33.67 16.18
N ALA A 510 -51.12 34.77 16.15
CA ALA A 510 -50.70 35.48 17.34
C ALA A 510 -51.93 36.08 18.07
N ILE A 511 -51.76 36.34 19.39
CA ILE A 511 -52.79 36.99 20.20
C ILE A 511 -52.99 38.41 19.68
N GLY A 512 -54.25 38.82 19.43
CA GLY A 512 -54.57 40.16 18.93
C GLY A 512 -54.25 41.29 19.92
N ALA A 513 -53.99 42.49 19.44
CA ALA A 513 -53.56 43.63 20.28
C ALA A 513 -54.51 43.91 21.46
N GLY A 514 -55.82 43.98 21.23
CA GLY A 514 -56.80 44.21 22.32
C GLY A 514 -56.90 43.09 23.35
N GLN A 515 -56.53 41.82 22.94
CA GLN A 515 -56.44 40.71 23.87
C GLN A 515 -55.14 40.72 24.65
N LEU A 516 -54.05 41.21 24.05
CA LEU A 516 -52.78 41.44 24.75
C LEU A 516 -52.91 42.52 25.82
N ASP A 517 -53.65 43.62 25.57
CA ASP A 517 -53.87 44.67 26.55
C ASP A 517 -54.61 44.08 27.77
N ARG A 518 -55.67 43.35 27.55
CA ARG A 518 -56.42 42.66 28.63
C ARG A 518 -55.59 41.56 29.33
N LEU A 519 -54.65 40.89 28.64
CA LEU A 519 -53.72 39.93 29.23
C LEU A 519 -52.83 40.63 30.28
N TRP A 520 -52.39 41.86 30.03
CA TRP A 520 -51.52 42.58 30.94
C TRP A 520 -52.21 43.12 32.19
N GLU A 521 -53.55 43.18 32.16
CA GLU A 521 -54.40 43.57 33.29
C GLU A 521 -54.75 42.39 34.23
N LEU A 522 -54.46 41.16 33.81
CA LEU A 522 -54.76 39.97 34.65
C LEU A 522 -53.95 40.00 35.96
N GLU A 523 -54.68 39.79 37.09
CA GLU A 523 -54.05 39.54 38.37
C GLU A 523 -53.45 38.15 38.43
N VAL A 524 -52.15 38.05 38.17
CA VAL A 524 -51.39 36.78 38.17
C VAL A 524 -50.11 36.96 38.99
N PRO A 525 -49.57 35.87 39.57
CA PRO A 525 -48.32 35.94 40.31
C PRO A 525 -47.18 36.56 39.50
N LEU A 526 -46.27 37.23 40.19
CA LEU A 526 -45.14 37.97 39.58
C LEU A 526 -44.33 37.10 38.62
N ARG A 527 -44.10 35.83 38.96
CA ARG A 527 -43.35 34.90 38.10
C ARG A 527 -44.02 34.74 36.75
N GLU A 528 -45.31 34.45 36.69
CA GLU A 528 -46.10 34.27 35.48
C GLU A 528 -46.11 35.55 34.66
N ARG A 529 -46.34 36.69 35.29
CA ARG A 529 -46.34 38.02 34.65
C ARG A 529 -44.99 38.30 33.99
N THR A 530 -43.89 37.97 34.68
CA THR A 530 -42.54 38.21 34.19
C THR A 530 -42.17 37.26 33.01
N VAL A 531 -42.52 35.95 33.12
CA VAL A 531 -42.35 34.98 32.00
C VAL A 531 -43.07 35.46 30.76
N TRP A 532 -44.34 35.89 30.89
CA TRP A 532 -45.16 36.31 29.76
C TRP A 532 -44.63 37.61 29.13
N ARG A 533 -44.24 38.59 29.92
CA ARG A 533 -43.64 39.83 29.43
C ARG A 533 -42.35 39.57 28.70
N LEU A 534 -41.46 38.75 29.28
CA LEU A 534 -40.18 38.41 28.70
C LEU A 534 -40.35 37.65 27.38
N LEU A 535 -41.27 36.70 27.28
CA LEU A 535 -41.58 35.97 26.06
C LEU A 535 -42.11 36.88 24.94
N HIS A 536 -42.99 37.83 25.28
CA HIS A 536 -43.55 38.75 24.33
C HIS A 536 -42.52 39.77 23.85
N GLU A 537 -41.75 40.37 24.77
CA GLU A 537 -40.78 41.41 24.47
C GLU A 537 -39.54 40.90 23.74
N SER A 538 -39.08 39.67 24.06
CA SER A 538 -37.89 39.09 23.49
C SER A 538 -38.15 38.30 22.19
N ALA A 539 -39.36 37.89 21.94
CA ALA A 539 -39.72 36.93 20.90
C ALA A 539 -38.92 35.60 20.97
N ALA A 540 -38.16 35.38 22.02
CA ALA A 540 -37.30 34.21 22.18
C ALA A 540 -38.12 32.90 22.35
N PRO A 541 -37.58 31.72 21.97
CA PRO A 541 -38.25 30.45 22.20
C PRO A 541 -38.55 30.22 23.68
N VAL A 542 -39.75 29.71 24.02
CA VAL A 542 -40.17 29.49 25.40
C VAL A 542 -39.16 28.67 26.21
N ARG A 543 -38.59 27.63 25.61
CA ARG A 543 -37.54 26.81 26.25
C ARG A 543 -36.29 27.61 26.59
N VAL A 544 -35.90 28.54 25.74
CA VAL A 544 -34.75 29.42 25.95
C VAL A 544 -35.02 30.36 27.12
N VAL A 545 -36.20 31.00 27.16
CA VAL A 545 -36.57 31.90 28.25
C VAL A 545 -36.62 31.15 29.60
N LEU A 546 -37.19 29.94 29.63
CA LEU A 546 -37.25 29.13 30.83
C LEU A 546 -35.91 28.52 31.27
N SER A 547 -34.92 28.45 30.35
CA SER A 547 -33.58 27.94 30.70
C SER A 547 -32.64 29.00 31.28
N LEU A 548 -33.01 30.29 31.28
CA LEU A 548 -32.17 31.35 31.79
C LEU A 548 -31.91 31.19 33.30
N ASN A 549 -30.70 31.55 33.71
CA ASN A 549 -30.32 31.67 35.11
C ASN A 549 -30.17 33.16 35.49
N VAL A 550 -30.10 33.41 36.78
CA VAL A 550 -29.95 34.77 37.33
C VAL A 550 -28.59 35.36 36.94
N GLU A 551 -27.55 34.56 36.98
CA GLU A 551 -26.18 34.93 36.58
C GLU A 551 -26.00 35.21 35.08
N ASP A 552 -26.95 34.83 34.24
CA ASP A 552 -26.92 35.10 32.80
C ASP A 552 -27.46 36.52 32.47
N LEU A 553 -28.07 37.22 33.45
CA LEU A 553 -28.73 38.51 33.24
C LEU A 553 -27.75 39.67 33.28
N ASP A 554 -27.84 40.53 32.27
CA ASP A 554 -27.29 41.88 32.26
C ASP A 554 -28.46 42.85 32.36
N LEU A 555 -28.70 43.32 33.57
CA LEU A 555 -29.87 44.18 33.86
C LEU A 555 -29.71 45.57 33.27
N ASP A 556 -28.49 46.08 33.17
CA ASP A 556 -28.19 47.42 32.67
C ASP A 556 -28.42 47.45 31.15
N ASP A 557 -27.90 46.46 30.43
CA ASP A 557 -28.09 46.31 28.96
C ASP A 557 -29.43 45.62 28.60
N ARG A 558 -30.23 45.20 29.56
CA ARG A 558 -31.54 44.53 29.40
C ARG A 558 -31.49 43.30 28.51
N ARG A 559 -30.50 42.47 28.71
CA ARG A 559 -30.29 41.23 27.97
C ARG A 559 -29.88 40.08 28.88
N ALA A 560 -30.01 38.85 28.40
CA ALA A 560 -29.50 37.64 29.06
C ALA A 560 -28.79 36.75 28.07
N ARG A 561 -27.72 36.11 28.48
CA ARG A 561 -26.96 35.17 27.64
C ARG A 561 -27.67 33.81 27.59
N ALA A 562 -27.96 33.32 26.42
CA ALA A 562 -28.56 32.00 26.21
C ALA A 562 -27.69 31.20 25.23
N GLY A 563 -26.67 30.51 25.73
CA GLY A 563 -25.65 29.82 24.92
C GLY A 563 -24.88 30.78 24.01
N ARG A 564 -25.07 30.69 22.70
CA ARG A 564 -24.44 31.59 21.71
C ARG A 564 -25.30 32.80 21.31
N SER A 565 -26.51 32.93 21.81
CA SER A 565 -27.48 34.00 21.48
C SER A 565 -27.80 34.84 22.70
N TRP A 566 -28.46 36.03 22.44
CA TRP A 566 -28.92 36.94 23.47
C TRP A 566 -30.44 36.98 23.48
N VAL A 567 -31.02 37.04 24.67
CA VAL A 567 -32.43 37.32 24.91
C VAL A 567 -32.55 38.73 25.43
N ASN A 568 -33.09 39.64 24.61
CA ASN A 568 -33.23 41.06 24.96
C ASN A 568 -34.67 41.34 25.41
N TRP A 569 -34.86 42.28 26.32
CA TRP A 569 -36.18 42.67 26.79
C TRP A 569 -36.36 44.19 26.83
N ARG A 570 -37.61 44.61 27.01
CA ARG A 570 -37.98 46.03 27.07
C ARG A 570 -38.33 46.44 28.50
N SER A 571 -38.86 47.65 28.67
CA SER A 571 -39.18 48.24 29.99
C SER A 571 -40.22 47.49 30.81
N GLY A 572 -41.13 46.74 30.16
CA GLY A 572 -42.12 45.93 30.86
C GLY A 572 -41.49 44.79 31.70
N THR A 573 -40.59 44.02 31.12
CA THR A 573 -39.82 42.98 31.81
C THR A 573 -38.82 43.60 32.79
N ALA A 574 -38.15 44.71 32.40
CA ALA A 574 -37.14 45.37 33.24
C ALA A 574 -37.68 45.82 34.59
N ARG A 575 -38.97 46.27 34.66
CA ARG A 575 -39.62 46.68 35.91
C ARG A 575 -39.95 45.50 36.83
N LEU A 576 -40.15 44.30 36.30
CA LEU A 576 -40.56 43.11 37.06
C LEU A 576 -39.39 42.29 37.57
N LEU A 577 -38.23 42.36 36.89
CA LEU A 577 -37.06 41.55 37.21
C LEU A 577 -36.51 41.77 38.63
N PRO A 578 -36.34 43.03 39.14
CA PRO A 578 -35.80 43.24 40.47
C PRO A 578 -36.63 42.55 41.57
N ASP A 579 -37.95 42.66 41.48
CA ASP A 579 -38.86 42.03 42.44
C ASP A 579 -38.87 40.51 42.30
N LEU A 580 -38.75 39.99 41.06
CA LEU A 580 -38.66 38.54 40.83
C LEU A 580 -37.35 37.96 41.36
N LEU A 581 -36.26 38.68 41.23
CA LEU A 581 -34.95 38.22 41.73
C LEU A 581 -34.91 38.21 43.27
N ALA A 582 -35.53 39.19 43.92
CA ALA A 582 -35.58 39.30 45.38
C ALA A 582 -34.21 39.11 46.05
N GLY A 583 -33.14 39.66 45.47
CA GLY A 583 -31.76 39.55 45.94
C GLY A 583 -31.01 38.29 45.55
N ARG A 584 -31.60 37.37 44.81
CA ARG A 584 -30.88 36.19 44.28
C ARG A 584 -29.83 36.60 43.25
N THR A 585 -28.67 35.98 43.35
CA THR A 585 -27.53 36.25 42.44
C THR A 585 -27.21 35.09 41.49
N ARG A 586 -27.79 33.89 41.73
CA ARG A 586 -27.50 32.68 40.96
C ARG A 586 -28.67 31.70 40.94
N GLY A 587 -28.58 30.72 40.00
CA GLY A 587 -29.56 29.65 39.84
C GLY A 587 -30.69 29.99 38.87
N PRO A 588 -31.66 29.11 38.64
CA PRO A 588 -32.73 29.31 37.66
C PRO A 588 -33.48 30.60 37.84
N LEU A 589 -33.68 31.39 36.78
CA LEU A 589 -34.43 32.64 36.83
C LEU A 589 -35.89 32.42 37.29
N PHE A 590 -36.56 31.44 36.69
CA PHE A 590 -37.95 31.10 37.02
C PHE A 590 -38.03 29.81 37.83
N LEU A 591 -38.55 29.90 39.02
CA LEU A 591 -38.61 28.80 40.00
C LEU A 591 -39.98 28.11 40.03
N ALA A 592 -39.98 26.80 40.24
CA ALA A 592 -41.18 26.04 40.50
C ALA A 592 -41.87 26.48 41.83
N GLY A 593 -43.19 26.33 41.92
CA GLY A 593 -43.96 26.74 43.09
C GLY A 593 -43.67 25.94 44.37
N ARG A 594 -43.15 24.72 44.24
CA ARG A 594 -42.84 23.82 45.37
C ARG A 594 -41.44 23.27 45.23
N ARG A 595 -40.82 22.81 46.30
CA ARG A 595 -39.57 22.05 46.29
C ARG A 595 -39.80 20.68 45.66
N PRO A 596 -38.81 20.14 44.91
CA PRO A 596 -38.90 18.79 44.35
C PRO A 596 -38.92 17.75 45.47
N GLY A 597 -39.69 16.68 45.30
CA GLY A 597 -39.71 15.56 46.24
C GLY A 597 -38.48 14.64 46.01
N PRO A 598 -38.12 13.81 46.99
CA PRO A 598 -36.91 12.98 46.96
C PRO A 598 -36.85 11.99 45.79
N ALA A 599 -37.99 11.55 45.29
CA ALA A 599 -38.06 10.61 44.16
C ALA A 599 -37.80 11.25 42.78
N ARG A 600 -37.69 12.57 42.67
CA ARG A 600 -37.50 13.33 41.41
C ARG A 600 -36.61 14.55 41.63
N MET A 601 -35.41 14.35 42.11
CA MET A 601 -34.43 15.44 42.23
C MET A 601 -33.94 15.88 40.87
N PRO A 602 -34.11 17.17 40.50
CA PRO A 602 -33.49 17.73 39.29
C PRO A 602 -31.97 17.75 39.38
N ALA A 603 -31.31 17.97 38.24
CA ALA A 603 -29.87 18.21 38.22
C ALA A 603 -29.51 19.42 39.11
N PRO A 604 -28.33 19.45 39.73
CA PRO A 604 -27.91 20.58 40.61
C PRO A 604 -28.00 21.95 39.90
N ALA A 605 -27.73 22.02 38.60
CA ALA A 605 -27.85 23.25 37.79
C ALA A 605 -29.31 23.74 37.63
N ASP A 606 -30.30 22.89 37.85
CA ASP A 606 -31.72 23.22 37.77
C ASP A 606 -32.37 23.48 39.15
N LEU A 607 -31.55 23.54 40.21
CA LEU A 607 -31.97 23.87 41.58
C LEU A 607 -31.49 25.27 41.96
N CYS A 608 -32.39 26.04 42.59
CA CYS A 608 -31.99 27.31 43.21
C CYS A 608 -31.22 27.01 44.50
N PRO A 609 -29.97 27.45 44.66
CA PRO A 609 -29.17 27.18 45.83
C PRO A 609 -29.76 27.79 47.12
N ASP A 610 -30.46 28.92 47.00
CA ASP A 610 -30.99 29.65 48.17
C ASP A 610 -32.33 29.08 48.64
N THR A 611 -33.18 28.63 47.70
CA THR A 611 -34.56 28.21 48.05
C THR A 611 -34.78 26.69 47.96
N GLY A 612 -33.88 25.96 47.31
CA GLY A 612 -34.01 24.53 47.00
C GLY A 612 -35.15 24.22 46.03
N ARG A 613 -35.72 25.21 45.34
CA ARG A 613 -36.77 25.02 44.34
C ARG A 613 -36.15 24.74 42.97
N GLY A 614 -36.80 23.87 42.21
CA GLY A 614 -36.37 23.54 40.85
C GLY A 614 -36.79 24.61 39.83
N ARG A 615 -36.21 24.52 38.63
CA ARG A 615 -36.56 25.33 37.46
C ARG A 615 -38.03 25.14 37.08
N HIS A 616 -38.69 26.22 36.65
CA HIS A 616 -40.06 26.16 36.17
C HIS A 616 -40.18 25.42 34.85
N SER A 617 -40.97 24.32 34.82
CA SER A 617 -41.07 23.48 33.63
C SER A 617 -41.94 24.11 32.54
N TYR A 618 -41.65 23.76 31.28
CA TYR A 618 -42.45 24.21 30.14
C TYR A 618 -43.92 23.79 30.24
N GLU A 619 -44.18 22.54 30.62
CA GLU A 619 -45.50 21.97 30.73
C GLU A 619 -46.35 22.74 31.76
N ARG A 620 -45.73 23.11 32.91
CA ARG A 620 -46.39 23.87 33.95
C ARG A 620 -46.60 25.33 33.53
N ALA A 621 -45.64 25.96 32.87
CA ALA A 621 -45.78 27.32 32.37
C ALA A 621 -46.90 27.41 31.32
N GLU A 622 -46.93 26.46 30.37
CA GLU A 622 -47.98 26.37 29.36
C GLU A 622 -49.38 26.15 29.97
N TYR A 623 -49.47 25.24 30.95
CA TYR A 623 -50.71 24.97 31.67
C TYR A 623 -51.28 26.23 32.37
N LEU A 624 -50.40 26.93 33.11
CA LEU A 624 -50.80 28.15 33.84
C LEU A 624 -51.21 29.27 32.89
N PHE A 625 -50.53 29.42 31.78
CA PHE A 625 -50.87 30.40 30.74
C PHE A 625 -52.24 30.11 30.11
N LYS A 626 -52.48 28.87 29.74
CA LYS A 626 -53.79 28.44 29.20
C LYS A 626 -54.92 28.67 30.20
N GLN A 627 -54.68 28.32 31.45
CA GLN A 627 -55.68 28.52 32.50
C GLN A 627 -56.02 29.99 32.67
N ALA A 628 -55.02 30.87 32.77
CA ALA A 628 -55.21 32.30 32.96
C ALA A 628 -55.87 33.01 31.79
N THR A 629 -55.61 32.52 30.57
CA THR A 629 -56.11 33.14 29.32
C THR A 629 -57.42 32.54 28.81
N ARG A 630 -58.05 31.60 29.54
CA ARG A 630 -59.29 30.95 29.11
C ARG A 630 -60.41 31.93 28.84
N THR A 631 -60.57 32.98 29.66
CA THR A 631 -61.59 34.00 29.52
C THR A 631 -61.29 35.01 28.41
N LEU A 632 -60.03 35.09 27.98
CA LEU A 632 -59.61 35.97 26.90
C LEU A 632 -59.65 35.32 25.53
N ASP A 633 -59.57 33.99 25.50
CA ASP A 633 -59.63 33.21 24.26
C ASP A 633 -61.04 32.98 23.80
N PRO A 634 -61.45 33.44 22.61
CA PRO A 634 -62.79 33.23 22.09
C PRO A 634 -63.23 31.75 21.97
N THR A 635 -62.22 30.85 21.85
CA THR A 635 -62.50 29.39 21.80
C THR A 635 -62.65 28.74 23.15
N GLY A 636 -62.36 29.46 24.26
CA GLY A 636 -62.44 28.93 25.62
C GLY A 636 -61.37 27.93 26.03
N HIS A 637 -60.42 27.64 25.15
CA HIS A 637 -59.33 26.66 25.40
C HIS A 637 -58.12 27.30 26.07
N GLY A 638 -58.00 28.64 26.03
CA GLY A 638 -56.86 29.42 26.48
C GLY A 638 -55.71 29.43 25.46
N TYR A 639 -55.00 30.54 25.40
CA TYR A 639 -53.88 30.72 24.50
C TYR A 639 -52.65 29.88 24.90
N THR A 640 -51.82 29.52 23.91
CA THR A 640 -50.53 28.89 24.13
C THR A 640 -49.43 29.94 24.30
N LEU A 641 -48.40 29.66 25.08
CA LEU A 641 -47.22 30.53 25.21
C LEU A 641 -46.57 30.84 23.87
N ARG A 642 -46.74 29.98 22.85
CA ARG A 642 -46.26 30.18 21.49
C ARG A 642 -47.01 31.30 20.77
N GLN A 643 -48.31 31.49 21.06
CA GLN A 643 -49.13 32.53 20.44
C GLN A 643 -48.82 33.93 21.05
N LEU A 644 -48.20 33.97 22.24
CA LEU A 644 -47.78 35.20 22.91
C LEU A 644 -46.57 35.86 22.27
N ARG A 645 -45.82 35.10 21.51
CA ARG A 645 -44.66 35.63 20.76
C ARG A 645 -45.17 36.39 19.53
N PRO A 646 -44.68 37.65 19.31
CA PRO A 646 -45.06 38.46 18.15
C PRO A 646 -44.66 37.83 16.80
#